data_2dd0aee091b559ebdc023a81fbfe8537
#
_entry.id   2dd0aee091b559ebdc023a81fbfe8537
#
_cell.length_a   1.000
_cell.length_b   1.000
_cell.length_c   1.000
_cell.angle_alpha   90.00
_cell.angle_beta   90.00
_cell.angle_gamma   90.00
#
_symmetry.space_group_name_H-M   'P 1'
#
loop_
_entity.id
_entity.type
_entity.pdbx_description
1 polymer ?
#
loop_
_entity_poly.entity_id
_entity_poly.type
_entity_poly.pdbx_seq_one_letter_code
_entity_poly.pdbx_strand_id
1 'polypeptide(L)'
;MEYVTHLREDGSYQPLKEHLEGTATRSAKFAASFGASSHAERTALLHDIGKYSPNGQRRQRDPEHTAKVDHSTAGAKAAADLDDMHAAFAIAGHHGGLPDLGTRLSLDDGTLCARLNKKLTGGDDPSAWRSEISLPTGVQPTPPWLPRNDVRLTAMYIRMLFSCLVDADFLDTERALSKEEKPRGIGDSMPALLEKLQAHVAKWLEKPKSDLCALRNEVLRRCLRGSEDPQGLYSLTVPTGGGKTVSSLAFALSHAVKHDMKRIIYVIPYTSIIDQNAKVFRDILGDENVVEHHSQVDLPDTDAETPDALRKRLACENWDAPVIVTTAVQFFESFYAAKPGRCRKLHNVANSVVIFDEAQTLPISLMRPCVSVIDQLVQHYGVTAVLCTATQPELLSIFSGFTAGTRIQELVPDPDALFSSLRRVTFQQDGTLSDEELAARIRQENAVLCIVNSRKQARSLYEALPEEGRFHLSTLMNAIDRERTIATIRERLDKKQCCRVISTSLIEAGVDVDFPTVYRELAGLDSILQAAGRCNREGKEAAQDSIVHIYQTEHAVPPIMRPNIESCRTVLRLYAEDIGSRKAIHAYFCDLLFKRGENQQRSRPVSSENDLLDTSKTLSSEARFAFRETAEHFRFIDTDTVTVYIPTPENSEDIKALRDGHYSRELFRRLGRCGVSIYRREYQALCGIGGVTEITDAHCGTLSDINLYTPECGLQVSCTSGLALFS
;
A
#
# COMPACT_ATOMS: atom_id res chain seq x y z
N MET A 1 -42.70 -14.50 18.89
CA MET A 1 -42.50 -13.54 17.77
C MET A 1 -41.20 -13.87 17.18
N GLU A 2 -41.11 -14.12 15.90
CA GLU A 2 -39.85 -14.43 15.26
C GLU A 2 -38.98 -13.15 15.14
N TYR A 3 -37.71 -13.20 15.61
CA TYR A 3 -36.79 -12.09 15.48
C TYR A 3 -36.09 -12.13 14.13
N VAL A 4 -36.13 -11.03 13.41
CA VAL A 4 -35.67 -10.94 12.02
C VAL A 4 -34.60 -9.88 11.84
N THR A 5 -33.85 -10.01 10.74
CA THR A 5 -32.86 -9.03 10.32
C THR A 5 -33.09 -8.68 8.84
N HIS A 6 -32.29 -9.08 7.91
CA HIS A 6 -32.31 -8.65 6.51
C HIS A 6 -33.58 -9.08 5.77
N LEU A 7 -34.18 -8.16 5.00
CA LEU A 7 -35.25 -8.44 4.07
C LEU A 7 -34.66 -9.02 2.78
N ARG A 8 -34.99 -10.26 2.45
CA ARG A 8 -34.54 -10.94 1.24
C ARG A 8 -35.31 -10.43 0.00
N GLU A 9 -34.75 -10.62 -1.17
CA GLU A 9 -35.41 -10.21 -2.44
C GLU A 9 -36.72 -10.93 -2.71
N ASP A 10 -36.93 -12.10 -2.13
CA ASP A 10 -38.19 -12.85 -2.22
C ASP A 10 -39.28 -12.36 -1.26
N GLY A 11 -39.01 -11.29 -0.51
CA GLY A 11 -39.91 -10.72 0.48
C GLY A 11 -39.88 -11.43 1.85
N SER A 12 -39.10 -12.50 2.02
CA SER A 12 -38.90 -13.13 3.32
C SER A 12 -37.84 -12.42 4.15
N TYR A 13 -37.87 -12.59 5.45
CA TYR A 13 -36.81 -12.09 6.34
C TYR A 13 -35.84 -13.20 6.73
N GLN A 14 -34.58 -12.86 6.83
CA GLN A 14 -33.60 -13.73 7.48
C GLN A 14 -33.87 -13.75 8.98
N PRO A 15 -34.00 -14.95 9.64
CA PRO A 15 -34.02 -15.05 11.09
C PRO A 15 -32.76 -14.48 11.70
N LEU A 16 -32.91 -13.66 12.77
CA LEU A 16 -31.74 -13.01 13.41
C LEU A 16 -30.77 -14.06 13.98
N LYS A 17 -31.28 -15.17 14.53
CA LYS A 17 -30.47 -16.29 15.00
C LYS A 17 -29.61 -16.89 13.87
N GLU A 18 -30.19 -17.12 12.69
CA GLU A 18 -29.46 -17.65 11.52
C GLU A 18 -28.30 -16.74 11.13
N HIS A 19 -28.51 -15.42 11.12
CA HIS A 19 -27.47 -14.43 10.85
C HIS A 19 -26.34 -14.47 11.87
N LEU A 20 -26.68 -14.48 13.16
CA LEU A 20 -25.69 -14.52 14.24
C LEU A 20 -24.84 -15.80 14.19
N GLU A 21 -25.46 -16.97 14.01
CA GLU A 21 -24.78 -18.26 13.91
C GLU A 21 -23.96 -18.38 12.61
N GLY A 22 -24.45 -17.86 11.50
CA GLY A 22 -23.76 -17.81 10.22
C GLY A 22 -22.50 -16.93 10.29
N THR A 23 -22.65 -15.74 10.86
CA THR A 23 -21.52 -14.82 11.09
C THR A 23 -20.52 -15.43 12.07
N ALA A 24 -20.95 -16.07 13.14
CA ALA A 24 -20.09 -16.71 14.13
C ALA A 24 -19.25 -17.84 13.53
N THR A 25 -19.86 -18.70 12.72
CA THR A 25 -19.17 -19.79 12.04
C THR A 25 -18.05 -19.29 11.11
N ARG A 26 -18.33 -18.24 10.33
CA ARG A 26 -17.34 -17.62 9.43
C ARG A 26 -16.21 -16.94 10.22
N SER A 27 -16.56 -16.14 11.24
CA SER A 27 -15.61 -15.41 12.06
C SER A 27 -14.66 -16.36 12.81
N ALA A 28 -15.18 -17.48 13.35
CA ALA A 28 -14.37 -18.52 13.96
C ALA A 28 -13.37 -19.15 12.99
N LYS A 29 -13.81 -19.43 11.75
CA LYS A 29 -12.95 -19.96 10.67
C LYS A 29 -11.83 -18.99 10.31
N PHE A 30 -12.12 -17.68 10.22
CA PHE A 30 -11.14 -16.66 9.91
C PHE A 30 -10.09 -16.52 11.00
N ALA A 31 -10.50 -16.57 12.26
CA ALA A 31 -9.61 -16.45 13.40
C ALA A 31 -8.81 -17.72 13.75
N ALA A 32 -9.06 -18.85 13.06
CA ALA A 32 -8.37 -20.10 13.31
C ALA A 32 -6.86 -20.03 13.08
N SER A 33 -6.43 -19.23 12.07
CA SER A 33 -5.02 -19.07 11.70
C SER A 33 -4.14 -18.44 12.80
N PHE A 34 -4.75 -17.76 13.78
CA PHE A 34 -4.03 -17.16 14.93
C PHE A 34 -4.58 -17.60 16.30
N GLY A 35 -5.27 -18.74 16.32
CA GLY A 35 -5.69 -19.40 17.57
C GLY A 35 -6.84 -18.73 18.34
N ALA A 36 -7.68 -17.94 17.66
CA ALA A 36 -8.74 -17.15 18.30
C ALA A 36 -10.17 -17.56 17.90
N SER A 37 -10.37 -18.78 17.36
CA SER A 37 -11.66 -19.25 16.84
C SER A 37 -12.82 -19.05 17.80
N SER A 38 -12.73 -19.58 19.03
CA SER A 38 -13.82 -19.51 20.01
C SER A 38 -14.08 -18.08 20.48
N HIS A 39 -13.04 -17.23 20.52
CA HIS A 39 -13.21 -15.82 20.86
C HIS A 39 -13.94 -15.06 19.74
N ALA A 40 -13.57 -15.29 18.47
CA ALA A 40 -14.22 -14.70 17.32
C ALA A 40 -15.67 -15.19 17.16
N GLU A 41 -15.94 -16.47 17.43
CA GLU A 41 -17.30 -17.04 17.50
C GLU A 41 -18.17 -16.29 18.50
N ARG A 42 -17.72 -16.17 19.76
CA ARG A 42 -18.45 -15.45 20.82
C ARG A 42 -18.68 -13.99 20.47
N THR A 43 -17.66 -13.31 19.92
CA THR A 43 -17.75 -11.92 19.49
C THR A 43 -18.84 -11.74 18.42
N ALA A 44 -18.88 -12.64 17.45
CA ALA A 44 -19.87 -12.61 16.38
C ALA A 44 -21.30 -12.96 16.87
N LEU A 45 -21.45 -13.90 17.79
CA LEU A 45 -22.77 -14.19 18.38
C LEU A 45 -23.35 -12.98 19.14
N LEU A 46 -22.51 -12.10 19.65
CA LEU A 46 -22.93 -10.92 20.40
C LEU A 46 -23.13 -9.65 19.58
N HIS A 47 -22.61 -9.58 18.33
CA HIS A 47 -22.47 -8.30 17.63
C HIS A 47 -23.80 -7.56 17.42
N ASP A 48 -24.84 -8.29 17.08
CA ASP A 48 -26.14 -7.76 16.65
C ASP A 48 -27.29 -8.10 17.63
N ILE A 49 -26.98 -8.53 18.87
CA ILE A 49 -28.04 -8.85 19.85
C ILE A 49 -28.94 -7.66 20.19
N GLY A 50 -28.52 -6.41 19.91
CA GLY A 50 -29.37 -5.24 20.07
C GLY A 50 -30.58 -5.24 19.13
N LYS A 51 -30.54 -5.98 18.03
CA LYS A 51 -31.69 -6.18 17.14
C LYS A 51 -32.82 -6.99 17.80
N TYR A 52 -32.57 -7.72 18.89
CA TYR A 52 -33.63 -8.36 19.68
C TYR A 52 -34.51 -7.38 20.44
N SER A 53 -34.13 -6.11 20.56
CA SER A 53 -34.95 -5.11 21.22
C SER A 53 -36.21 -4.76 20.43
N PRO A 54 -37.33 -4.33 21.10
CA PRO A 54 -38.54 -3.89 20.40
C PRO A 54 -38.30 -2.81 19.34
N ASN A 55 -37.44 -1.83 19.65
CA ASN A 55 -37.11 -0.77 18.70
C ASN A 55 -36.24 -1.32 17.54
N GLY A 56 -35.31 -2.24 17.83
CA GLY A 56 -34.54 -2.96 16.83
C GLY A 56 -35.44 -3.71 15.85
N GLN A 57 -36.38 -4.50 16.33
CA GLN A 57 -37.31 -5.26 15.49
C GLN A 57 -38.25 -4.36 14.68
N ARG A 58 -38.69 -3.24 15.26
CA ARG A 58 -39.50 -2.25 14.51
C ARG A 58 -38.69 -1.69 13.34
N ARG A 59 -37.42 -1.33 13.58
CA ARG A 59 -36.53 -0.82 12.53
C ARG A 59 -36.28 -1.83 11.43
N GLN A 60 -36.12 -3.12 11.74
CA GLN A 60 -35.92 -4.17 10.72
C GLN A 60 -37.17 -4.34 9.83
N ARG A 61 -38.36 -4.18 10.40
CA ARG A 61 -39.65 -4.40 9.67
C ARG A 61 -40.14 -3.15 8.91
N ASP A 62 -39.79 -1.96 9.37
CA ASP A 62 -40.21 -0.70 8.79
C ASP A 62 -39.03 0.31 8.79
N PRO A 63 -38.03 0.10 7.90
CA PRO A 63 -36.84 0.93 7.84
C PRO A 63 -37.10 2.34 7.33
N GLU A 64 -38.19 2.59 6.60
CA GLU A 64 -38.47 3.91 6.03
C GLU A 64 -39.07 4.87 7.07
N HIS A 65 -39.93 4.35 7.96
CA HIS A 65 -40.64 5.16 8.94
C HIS A 65 -40.09 5.08 10.36
N THR A 66 -38.99 4.39 10.57
CA THR A 66 -38.39 4.20 11.90
C THR A 66 -37.00 4.82 11.99
N ALA A 67 -36.71 5.55 13.07
CA ALA A 67 -35.39 6.11 13.32
C ALA A 67 -34.30 5.03 13.42
N LYS A 68 -33.06 5.36 13.09
CA LYS A 68 -31.92 4.45 13.28
C LYS A 68 -31.77 4.09 14.76
N VAL A 69 -31.57 2.81 15.05
CA VAL A 69 -31.40 2.24 16.39
C VAL A 69 -29.94 1.80 16.56
N ASP A 70 -29.33 2.20 17.67
CA ASP A 70 -27.99 1.76 18.06
C ASP A 70 -28.07 0.34 18.64
N HIS A 71 -27.92 -0.65 17.79
CA HIS A 71 -27.95 -2.07 18.20
C HIS A 71 -26.58 -2.63 18.59
N SER A 72 -25.48 -2.00 18.15
CA SER A 72 -24.11 -2.46 18.44
C SER A 72 -23.71 -2.25 19.91
N THR A 73 -24.23 -1.21 20.55
CA THR A 73 -23.97 -0.93 21.97
C THR A 73 -24.44 -2.05 22.88
N ALA A 74 -25.55 -2.73 22.57
CA ALA A 74 -26.04 -3.84 23.36
C ALA A 74 -25.05 -5.03 23.40
N GLY A 75 -24.53 -5.40 22.25
CA GLY A 75 -23.51 -6.43 22.12
C GLY A 75 -22.20 -6.06 22.81
N ALA A 76 -21.74 -4.81 22.63
CA ALA A 76 -20.54 -4.32 23.31
C ALA A 76 -20.66 -4.36 24.84
N LYS A 77 -21.83 -4.00 25.40
CA LYS A 77 -22.09 -4.11 26.83
C LYS A 77 -22.10 -5.57 27.31
N ALA A 78 -22.76 -6.46 26.55
CA ALA A 78 -22.79 -7.87 26.90
C ALA A 78 -21.38 -8.49 26.90
N ALA A 79 -20.50 -8.07 25.95
CA ALA A 79 -19.11 -8.48 25.97
C ALA A 79 -18.34 -7.90 27.16
N ALA A 80 -18.54 -6.63 27.50
CA ALA A 80 -17.91 -6.00 28.66
C ALA A 80 -18.36 -6.63 29.99
N ASP A 81 -19.62 -7.04 30.13
CA ASP A 81 -20.15 -7.76 31.26
C ASP A 81 -19.49 -9.14 31.45
N LEU A 82 -18.91 -9.70 30.38
CA LEU A 82 -18.09 -10.91 30.37
C LEU A 82 -16.58 -10.64 30.55
N ASP A 83 -16.20 -9.42 30.93
CA ASP A 83 -14.81 -8.95 31.04
C ASP A 83 -14.02 -9.04 29.71
N ASP A 84 -14.73 -8.92 28.61
CA ASP A 84 -14.16 -9.02 27.24
C ASP A 84 -14.16 -7.67 26.52
N MET A 85 -13.20 -6.84 26.88
CA MET A 85 -13.05 -5.51 26.26
C MET A 85 -12.62 -5.58 24.78
N HIS A 86 -11.92 -6.66 24.35
CA HIS A 86 -11.53 -6.83 22.95
C HIS A 86 -12.74 -7.02 22.05
N ALA A 87 -13.65 -7.92 22.45
CA ALA A 87 -14.94 -8.10 21.77
C ALA A 87 -15.79 -6.83 21.85
N ALA A 88 -15.81 -6.12 22.99
CA ALA A 88 -16.57 -4.88 23.14
C ALA A 88 -16.14 -3.82 22.13
N PHE A 89 -14.83 -3.62 21.88
CA PHE A 89 -14.32 -2.72 20.84
C PHE A 89 -14.77 -3.16 19.45
N ALA A 90 -14.57 -4.42 19.10
CA ALA A 90 -14.90 -4.95 17.78
C ALA A 90 -16.40 -4.80 17.49
N ILE A 91 -17.26 -5.17 18.45
CA ILE A 91 -18.70 -5.08 18.34
C ILE A 91 -19.17 -3.62 18.24
N ALA A 92 -18.67 -2.74 19.12
CA ALA A 92 -19.05 -1.32 19.07
C ALA A 92 -18.72 -0.68 17.71
N GLY A 93 -17.66 -1.17 17.07
CA GLY A 93 -17.12 -0.60 15.82
C GLY A 93 -17.70 -1.17 14.53
N HIS A 94 -18.43 -2.30 14.51
CA HIS A 94 -18.66 -3.08 13.29
C HIS A 94 -19.39 -2.32 12.15
N HIS A 95 -20.20 -1.33 12.46
CA HIS A 95 -20.81 -0.45 11.46
C HIS A 95 -20.07 0.88 11.29
N GLY A 96 -19.71 1.54 12.40
CA GLY A 96 -19.19 2.92 12.38
C GLY A 96 -17.66 3.02 12.33
N GLY A 97 -16.97 1.92 12.59
CA GLY A 97 -15.53 1.84 12.78
C GLY A 97 -15.14 1.75 14.25
N LEU A 98 -13.94 1.19 14.50
CA LEU A 98 -13.39 1.04 15.83
C LEU A 98 -13.39 2.39 16.56
N PRO A 99 -14.06 2.50 17.73
CA PRO A 99 -14.09 3.72 18.51
C PRO A 99 -12.77 3.92 19.28
N ASP A 100 -12.50 5.15 19.69
CA ASP A 100 -11.51 5.41 20.73
C ASP A 100 -12.05 4.93 22.09
N LEU A 101 -11.15 4.61 23.05
CA LEU A 101 -11.58 4.18 24.37
C LEU A 101 -12.41 5.26 25.07
N GLY A 102 -11.93 6.50 25.02
CA GLY A 102 -12.51 7.61 25.79
C GLY A 102 -12.30 7.48 27.29
N THR A 103 -12.98 8.32 28.04
CA THR A 103 -12.98 8.34 29.52
C THR A 103 -14.33 7.93 30.08
N ARG A 104 -14.38 7.63 31.39
CA ARG A 104 -15.65 7.37 32.07
C ARG A 104 -16.63 8.56 32.05
N LEU A 105 -16.09 9.76 31.79
CA LEU A 105 -16.86 11.02 31.70
C LEU A 105 -17.19 11.39 30.25
N SER A 106 -16.73 10.63 29.27
CA SER A 106 -17.03 10.90 27.86
C SER A 106 -18.53 10.78 27.59
N LEU A 107 -19.11 11.79 26.96
CA LEU A 107 -20.51 11.82 26.56
C LEU A 107 -20.66 11.58 25.04
N ASP A 108 -19.59 11.64 24.28
CA ASP A 108 -19.56 11.40 22.86
C ASP A 108 -19.69 9.91 22.55
N ASP A 109 -20.77 9.52 21.87
CA ASP A 109 -21.04 8.16 21.38
C ASP A 109 -19.93 7.62 20.43
N GLY A 110 -19.00 8.47 20.02
CA GLY A 110 -17.80 8.12 19.30
C GLY A 110 -16.79 7.29 20.11
N THR A 111 -16.94 7.23 21.45
CA THR A 111 -16.05 6.48 22.36
C THR A 111 -16.70 5.23 22.91
N LEU A 112 -15.86 4.20 23.20
CA LEU A 112 -16.37 2.95 23.81
C LEU A 112 -16.94 3.21 25.20
N CYS A 113 -16.24 3.98 26.05
CA CYS A 113 -16.70 4.28 27.40
C CYS A 113 -18.08 4.94 27.43
N ALA A 114 -18.35 5.91 26.54
CA ALA A 114 -19.65 6.54 26.43
C ALA A 114 -20.76 5.55 26.07
N ARG A 115 -20.50 4.64 25.12
CA ARG A 115 -21.44 3.60 24.74
C ARG A 115 -21.71 2.62 25.89
N LEU A 116 -20.68 2.17 26.59
CA LEU A 116 -20.84 1.27 27.75
C LEU A 116 -21.62 1.92 28.91
N ASN A 117 -21.60 3.23 29.03
CA ASN A 117 -22.38 3.97 30.05
C ASN A 117 -23.87 4.11 29.70
N LYS A 118 -24.30 3.88 28.45
CA LYS A 118 -25.72 3.99 28.06
C LYS A 118 -26.61 3.00 28.81
N LYS A 119 -27.78 3.44 29.20
CA LYS A 119 -28.80 2.56 29.76
C LYS A 119 -29.70 2.03 28.64
N LEU A 120 -29.78 0.72 28.52
CA LEU A 120 -30.65 0.05 27.56
C LEU A 120 -31.92 -0.41 28.28
N THR A 121 -32.99 0.36 28.19
CA THR A 121 -34.24 0.09 28.91
C THR A 121 -35.46 0.30 28.01
N GLY A 122 -36.59 -0.32 28.36
CA GLY A 122 -37.83 -0.17 27.60
C GLY A 122 -37.72 -0.71 26.18
N GLY A 123 -37.95 0.15 25.19
CA GLY A 123 -37.87 -0.23 23.76
C GLY A 123 -36.49 -0.66 23.27
N ASP A 124 -35.42 -0.36 24.01
CA ASP A 124 -34.04 -0.72 23.66
C ASP A 124 -33.49 -1.92 24.46
N ASP A 125 -34.32 -2.57 25.30
CA ASP A 125 -33.92 -3.77 26.03
C ASP A 125 -33.81 -4.98 25.11
N PRO A 126 -32.60 -5.56 24.92
CA PRO A 126 -32.40 -6.72 24.06
C PRO A 126 -32.53 -8.05 24.78
N SER A 127 -32.91 -8.13 26.05
CA SER A 127 -32.80 -9.30 26.94
C SER A 127 -33.32 -10.62 26.36
N ALA A 128 -34.24 -10.55 25.39
CA ALA A 128 -34.80 -11.71 24.71
C ALA A 128 -33.74 -12.57 23.99
N TRP A 129 -32.58 -12.02 23.60
CA TRP A 129 -31.52 -12.78 22.94
C TRP A 129 -31.09 -14.02 23.74
N ARG A 130 -31.12 -13.95 25.08
CA ARG A 130 -30.68 -15.04 26.00
C ARG A 130 -31.50 -16.31 25.86
N SER A 131 -32.72 -16.22 25.33
CA SER A 131 -33.56 -17.40 25.09
C SER A 131 -33.25 -18.13 23.78
N GLU A 132 -32.57 -17.47 22.83
CA GLU A 132 -32.30 -18.03 21.49
C GLU A 132 -30.84 -18.34 21.27
N ILE A 133 -29.93 -17.53 21.84
CA ILE A 133 -28.47 -17.62 21.58
C ILE A 133 -27.79 -18.24 22.81
N SER A 134 -27.09 -19.33 22.56
CA SER A 134 -26.22 -19.98 23.58
C SER A 134 -24.76 -19.60 23.30
N LEU A 135 -24.11 -18.96 24.25
CA LEU A 135 -22.70 -18.60 24.14
C LEU A 135 -21.78 -19.79 24.45
N PRO A 136 -20.66 -19.95 23.72
CA PRO A 136 -19.64 -20.94 24.05
C PRO A 136 -19.11 -20.71 25.45
N THR A 137 -18.96 -21.80 26.21
CA THR A 137 -18.40 -21.78 27.59
C THR A 137 -16.88 -21.95 27.55
N GLY A 138 -16.18 -21.42 28.58
CA GLY A 138 -14.73 -21.56 28.72
C GLY A 138 -13.89 -20.80 27.69
N VAL A 139 -14.49 -19.84 26.94
CA VAL A 139 -13.78 -19.02 25.99
C VAL A 139 -12.75 -18.14 26.70
N GLN A 140 -11.49 -18.26 26.29
CA GLN A 140 -10.43 -17.37 26.74
C GLN A 140 -10.62 -16.00 26.07
N PRO A 141 -10.59 -14.90 26.84
CA PRO A 141 -10.75 -13.54 26.25
C PRO A 141 -9.55 -13.09 25.42
N THR A 142 -8.43 -13.80 25.52
CA THR A 142 -7.21 -13.52 24.77
C THR A 142 -6.49 -14.83 24.41
N PRO A 143 -5.81 -14.90 23.25
CA PRO A 143 -4.95 -16.03 22.96
C PRO A 143 -3.78 -16.09 23.95
N PRO A 144 -3.21 -17.30 24.23
CA PRO A 144 -2.13 -17.47 25.22
C PRO A 144 -0.87 -16.65 24.97
N TRP A 145 -0.63 -16.29 23.74
CA TRP A 145 0.55 -15.50 23.34
C TRP A 145 0.38 -13.99 23.58
N LEU A 146 -0.82 -13.49 23.90
CA LEU A 146 -1.08 -12.06 24.08
C LEU A 146 -0.87 -11.65 25.55
N PRO A 147 0.18 -10.89 25.88
CA PRO A 147 0.41 -10.40 27.24
C PRO A 147 -0.68 -9.40 27.67
N ARG A 148 -1.10 -9.47 28.93
CA ARG A 148 -2.17 -8.60 29.45
C ARG A 148 -1.88 -7.10 29.40
N ASN A 149 -0.62 -6.70 29.39
CA ASN A 149 -0.19 -5.31 29.52
C ASN A 149 0.49 -4.74 28.25
N ASP A 150 0.53 -5.47 27.14
CA ASP A 150 1.08 -4.95 25.89
C ASP A 150 -0.04 -4.29 25.07
N VAL A 151 -0.11 -2.95 25.14
CA VAL A 151 -1.12 -2.14 24.43
C VAL A 151 -0.99 -2.27 22.91
N ARG A 152 0.23 -2.41 22.42
CA ARG A 152 0.54 -2.53 20.99
C ARG A 152 -0.01 -3.84 20.42
N LEU A 153 0.33 -4.96 21.05
CA LEU A 153 -0.17 -6.27 20.67
C LEU A 153 -1.70 -6.37 20.84
N THR A 154 -2.23 -5.79 21.92
CA THR A 154 -3.67 -5.74 22.16
C THR A 154 -4.41 -4.93 21.08
N ALA A 155 -3.89 -3.78 20.66
CA ALA A 155 -4.51 -2.98 19.62
C ALA A 155 -4.54 -3.70 18.26
N MET A 156 -3.45 -4.39 17.91
CA MET A 156 -3.39 -5.24 16.72
C MET A 156 -4.39 -6.39 16.80
N TYR A 157 -4.46 -7.07 17.96
CA TYR A 157 -5.40 -8.17 18.17
C TYR A 157 -6.86 -7.73 18.04
N ILE A 158 -7.22 -6.58 18.61
CA ILE A 158 -8.57 -5.99 18.44
C ILE A 158 -8.88 -5.76 16.96
N ARG A 159 -7.94 -5.21 16.17
CA ARG A 159 -8.12 -5.02 14.73
C ARG A 159 -8.29 -6.33 13.97
N MET A 160 -7.55 -7.38 14.35
CA MET A 160 -7.68 -8.70 13.73
C MET A 160 -9.02 -9.36 14.06
N LEU A 161 -9.46 -9.28 15.32
CA LEU A 161 -10.77 -9.75 15.74
C LEU A 161 -11.91 -8.97 15.06
N PHE A 162 -11.77 -7.66 14.99
CA PHE A 162 -12.67 -6.77 14.24
C PHE A 162 -12.75 -7.13 12.76
N SER A 163 -11.61 -7.42 12.13
CA SER A 163 -11.55 -7.87 10.74
C SER A 163 -12.34 -9.15 10.51
N CYS A 164 -12.18 -10.14 11.40
CA CYS A 164 -12.94 -11.39 11.33
C CYS A 164 -14.43 -11.16 11.46
N LEU A 165 -14.84 -10.32 12.42
CA LEU A 165 -16.26 -10.00 12.64
C LEU A 165 -16.85 -9.29 11.42
N VAL A 166 -16.23 -8.21 10.99
CA VAL A 166 -16.76 -7.36 9.91
C VAL A 166 -16.86 -8.12 8.59
N ASP A 167 -15.82 -8.87 8.22
CA ASP A 167 -15.87 -9.63 6.97
C ASP A 167 -16.90 -10.75 7.02
N ALA A 168 -17.05 -11.44 8.18
CA ALA A 168 -18.05 -12.46 8.36
C ALA A 168 -19.48 -11.91 8.28
N ASP A 169 -19.76 -10.75 8.90
CA ASP A 169 -21.03 -10.05 8.87
C ASP A 169 -21.39 -9.60 7.43
N PHE A 170 -20.46 -8.97 6.72
CA PHE A 170 -20.66 -8.59 5.32
C PHE A 170 -20.95 -9.78 4.43
N LEU A 171 -20.23 -10.89 4.57
CA LEU A 171 -20.42 -12.08 3.74
C LEU A 171 -21.71 -12.82 4.06
N ASP A 172 -22.13 -12.86 5.33
CA ASP A 172 -23.41 -13.46 5.71
C ASP A 172 -24.60 -12.63 5.21
N THR A 173 -24.51 -11.30 5.36
CA THR A 173 -25.48 -10.34 4.82
C THR A 173 -25.58 -10.44 3.28
N GLU A 174 -24.43 -10.48 2.58
CA GLU A 174 -24.38 -10.65 1.12
C GLU A 174 -25.08 -11.94 0.69
N ARG A 175 -24.81 -13.06 1.37
CA ARG A 175 -25.47 -14.34 1.11
C ARG A 175 -26.97 -14.29 1.32
N ALA A 176 -27.43 -13.61 2.37
CA ALA A 176 -28.85 -13.48 2.69
C ALA A 176 -29.61 -12.63 1.68
N LEU A 177 -28.97 -11.59 1.14
CA LEU A 177 -29.59 -10.63 0.21
C LEU A 177 -29.50 -11.06 -1.26
N SER A 178 -28.58 -11.94 -1.63
CA SER A 178 -28.35 -12.33 -3.03
C SER A 178 -29.17 -13.56 -3.41
N LYS A 179 -29.81 -13.56 -4.59
CA LYS A 179 -30.47 -14.74 -5.17
C LYS A 179 -29.48 -15.83 -5.55
N GLU A 180 -28.31 -15.43 -6.03
CA GLU A 180 -27.25 -16.30 -6.47
C GLU A 180 -26.00 -16.09 -5.59
N GLU A 181 -25.28 -17.16 -5.35
CA GLU A 181 -24.01 -17.08 -4.60
C GLU A 181 -22.98 -16.33 -5.45
N LYS A 182 -22.47 -15.21 -4.93
CA LYS A 182 -21.47 -14.43 -5.64
C LYS A 182 -20.16 -15.22 -5.73
N PRO A 183 -19.43 -15.09 -6.86
CA PRO A 183 -18.17 -15.79 -7.07
C PRO A 183 -17.08 -15.22 -6.15
N ARG A 184 -16.89 -15.86 -4.99
CA ARG A 184 -15.82 -15.53 -4.03
C ARG A 184 -14.92 -16.73 -3.79
N GLY A 185 -13.70 -16.48 -3.30
CA GLY A 185 -12.72 -17.50 -2.96
C GLY A 185 -12.19 -18.18 -4.20
N ILE A 186 -10.99 -17.87 -4.65
CA ILE A 186 -10.59 -18.27 -5.97
C ILE A 186 -9.13 -18.44 -6.15
N GLY A 187 -8.90 -19.17 -7.18
CA GLY A 187 -7.63 -19.40 -7.79
C GLY A 187 -7.17 -20.82 -7.57
N ASP A 188 -6.07 -21.12 -8.18
CA ASP A 188 -5.38 -22.38 -8.04
C ASP A 188 -4.80 -22.53 -6.63
N SER A 189 -4.60 -23.76 -6.21
CA SER A 189 -3.88 -24.06 -4.96
C SER A 189 -2.41 -23.63 -5.05
N MET A 190 -1.77 -23.36 -3.91
CA MET A 190 -0.35 -23.02 -3.87
C MET A 190 0.54 -24.06 -4.61
N PRO A 191 0.32 -25.40 -4.48
CA PRO A 191 1.05 -26.38 -5.29
C PRO A 191 0.88 -26.19 -6.80
N ALA A 192 -0.33 -25.96 -7.29
CA ALA A 192 -0.58 -25.75 -8.72
C ALA A 192 0.10 -24.46 -9.24
N LEU A 193 0.10 -23.38 -8.45
CA LEU A 193 0.81 -22.15 -8.78
C LEU A 193 2.34 -22.34 -8.80
N LEU A 194 2.86 -23.16 -7.89
CA LEU A 194 4.28 -23.53 -7.87
C LEU A 194 4.66 -24.31 -9.13
N GLU A 195 3.84 -25.26 -9.58
CA GLU A 195 4.06 -26.00 -10.84
C GLU A 195 4.11 -25.05 -12.05
N LYS A 196 3.19 -24.09 -12.15
CA LYS A 196 3.20 -23.06 -13.20
C LYS A 196 4.51 -22.27 -13.21
N LEU A 197 4.96 -21.80 -12.02
CA LEU A 197 6.22 -21.09 -11.90
C LEU A 197 7.41 -21.97 -12.29
N GLN A 198 7.49 -23.20 -11.81
CA GLN A 198 8.58 -24.13 -12.12
C GLN A 198 8.68 -24.39 -13.62
N ALA A 199 7.54 -24.60 -14.29
CA ALA A 199 7.50 -24.76 -15.74
C ALA A 199 8.02 -23.51 -16.49
N HIS A 200 7.70 -22.31 -15.97
CA HIS A 200 8.16 -21.05 -16.54
C HIS A 200 9.68 -20.87 -16.42
N VAL A 201 10.25 -21.14 -15.25
CA VAL A 201 11.69 -20.90 -14.98
C VAL A 201 12.60 -22.04 -15.41
N ALA A 202 12.08 -23.23 -15.71
CA ALA A 202 12.88 -24.42 -16.05
C ALA A 202 13.90 -24.13 -17.16
N LYS A 203 13.47 -23.49 -18.25
CA LYS A 203 14.33 -23.15 -19.40
C LYS A 203 15.45 -22.18 -19.03
N TRP A 204 15.23 -21.30 -18.05
CA TRP A 204 16.25 -20.36 -17.60
C TRP A 204 17.33 -21.06 -16.79
N LEU A 205 16.93 -22.00 -15.94
CA LEU A 205 17.82 -22.78 -15.08
C LEU A 205 18.69 -23.77 -15.84
N GLU A 206 18.17 -24.34 -16.94
CA GLU A 206 18.91 -25.28 -17.78
C GLU A 206 20.02 -24.61 -18.58
N LYS A 207 19.73 -23.48 -19.23
CA LYS A 207 20.69 -22.80 -20.11
C LYS A 207 20.57 -21.28 -20.00
N PRO A 208 21.43 -20.63 -19.19
CA PRO A 208 21.47 -19.18 -19.10
C PRO A 208 21.93 -18.57 -20.43
N LYS A 209 21.27 -17.50 -20.86
CA LYS A 209 21.56 -16.80 -22.14
C LYS A 209 22.78 -15.88 -22.06
N SER A 210 23.22 -15.51 -20.87
CA SER A 210 24.36 -14.60 -20.60
C SER A 210 24.86 -14.80 -19.17
N ASP A 211 26.02 -14.22 -18.85
CA ASP A 211 26.57 -14.21 -17.49
C ASP A 211 25.60 -13.54 -16.49
N LEU A 212 24.95 -12.46 -16.88
CA LEU A 212 23.91 -11.82 -16.09
C LEU A 212 22.73 -12.79 -15.81
N CYS A 213 22.30 -13.55 -16.82
CA CYS A 213 21.26 -14.56 -16.62
C CYS A 213 21.73 -15.69 -15.70
N ALA A 214 23.01 -16.07 -15.74
CA ALA A 214 23.57 -17.05 -14.84
C ALA A 214 23.57 -16.56 -13.38
N LEU A 215 23.91 -15.30 -13.13
CA LEU A 215 23.82 -14.68 -11.80
C LEU A 215 22.37 -14.59 -11.30
N ARG A 216 21.42 -14.17 -12.16
CA ARG A 216 19.98 -14.18 -11.83
C ARG A 216 19.49 -15.59 -11.47
N ASN A 217 19.94 -16.62 -12.20
CA ASN A 217 19.61 -18.01 -11.90
C ASN A 217 20.19 -18.50 -10.57
N GLU A 218 21.38 -18.02 -10.20
CA GLU A 218 21.93 -18.35 -8.88
C GLU A 218 21.10 -17.73 -7.73
N VAL A 219 20.68 -16.48 -7.86
CA VAL A 219 19.75 -15.85 -6.91
C VAL A 219 18.45 -16.67 -6.80
N LEU A 220 17.87 -17.04 -7.93
CA LEU A 220 16.66 -17.89 -7.97
C LEU A 220 16.85 -19.22 -7.25
N ARG A 221 17.97 -19.95 -7.53
CA ARG A 221 18.27 -21.22 -6.85
C ARG A 221 18.44 -21.04 -5.33
N ARG A 222 19.03 -19.94 -4.89
CA ARG A 222 19.18 -19.63 -3.45
C ARG A 222 17.83 -19.36 -2.80
N CYS A 223 16.96 -18.61 -3.44
CA CYS A 223 15.59 -18.38 -2.98
C CYS A 223 14.82 -19.70 -2.87
N LEU A 224 14.90 -20.57 -3.87
CA LEU A 224 14.27 -21.89 -3.82
C LEU A 224 14.82 -22.78 -2.68
N ARG A 225 16.12 -22.74 -2.41
CA ARG A 225 16.71 -23.48 -1.28
C ARG A 225 16.28 -22.91 0.07
N GLY A 226 16.31 -21.58 0.22
CA GLY A 226 15.91 -20.89 1.45
C GLY A 226 14.43 -21.07 1.78
N SER A 227 13.58 -21.45 0.82
CA SER A 227 12.16 -21.70 1.06
C SER A 227 11.87 -22.92 1.95
N GLU A 228 12.84 -23.80 2.15
CA GLU A 228 12.75 -24.96 3.05
C GLU A 228 12.95 -24.60 4.53
N ASP A 229 13.49 -23.41 4.80
CA ASP A 229 13.76 -22.92 6.16
C ASP A 229 12.45 -22.58 6.91
N PRO A 230 12.46 -22.48 8.27
CA PRO A 230 11.27 -22.18 9.06
C PRO A 230 10.60 -20.86 8.69
N GLN A 231 9.31 -20.70 9.00
CA GLN A 231 8.60 -19.43 8.92
C GLN A 231 9.33 -18.35 9.73
N GLY A 232 9.35 -17.12 9.24
CA GLY A 232 10.07 -16.04 9.90
C GLY A 232 10.25 -14.78 9.07
N LEU A 233 11.29 -14.02 9.41
CA LEU A 233 11.64 -12.78 8.75
C LEU A 233 12.90 -12.99 7.91
N TYR A 234 12.77 -12.72 6.62
CA TYR A 234 13.82 -12.89 5.63
C TYR A 234 14.21 -11.58 4.96
N SER A 235 15.44 -11.51 4.48
CA SER A 235 15.90 -10.47 3.59
C SER A 235 16.38 -11.04 2.27
N LEU A 236 16.11 -10.34 1.19
CA LEU A 236 16.61 -10.61 -0.15
C LEU A 236 17.38 -9.39 -0.66
N THR A 237 18.68 -9.37 -0.38
CA THR A 237 19.56 -8.24 -0.71
C THR A 237 20.19 -8.45 -2.08
N VAL A 238 19.57 -7.88 -3.10
CA VAL A 238 19.96 -8.04 -4.51
C VAL A 238 19.91 -6.69 -5.23
N PRO A 239 20.94 -6.29 -5.99
CA PRO A 239 20.94 -5.03 -6.73
C PRO A 239 19.78 -4.95 -7.73
N THR A 240 19.45 -3.73 -8.15
CA THR A 240 18.45 -3.51 -9.22
C THR A 240 18.83 -4.28 -10.49
N GLY A 241 17.85 -4.98 -11.09
CA GLY A 241 18.07 -5.82 -12.27
C GLY A 241 18.69 -7.20 -11.99
N GLY A 242 18.93 -7.57 -10.73
CA GLY A 242 19.46 -8.88 -10.33
C GLY A 242 18.40 -9.99 -10.23
N GLY A 243 17.15 -9.77 -10.67
CA GLY A 243 16.10 -10.82 -10.73
C GLY A 243 15.25 -10.96 -9.47
N LYS A 244 15.16 -9.93 -8.62
CA LYS A 244 14.39 -9.92 -7.36
C LYS A 244 12.94 -10.43 -7.51
N THR A 245 12.20 -9.90 -8.49
CA THR A 245 10.75 -10.13 -8.64
C THR A 245 10.39 -11.61 -8.78
N VAL A 246 11.04 -12.32 -9.70
CA VAL A 246 10.74 -13.76 -9.93
C VAL A 246 11.36 -14.62 -8.83
N SER A 247 12.54 -14.25 -8.31
CA SER A 247 13.20 -15.02 -7.24
C SER A 247 12.44 -14.92 -5.91
N SER A 248 11.90 -13.75 -5.55
CA SER A 248 11.07 -13.59 -4.36
C SER A 248 9.72 -14.32 -4.50
N LEU A 249 9.10 -14.29 -5.69
CA LEU A 249 7.90 -15.08 -5.96
C LEU A 249 8.18 -16.59 -5.85
N ALA A 250 9.32 -17.05 -6.35
CA ALA A 250 9.72 -18.47 -6.27
C ALA A 250 9.95 -18.91 -4.81
N PHE A 251 10.64 -18.09 -4.01
CA PHE A 251 10.72 -18.30 -2.57
C PHE A 251 9.32 -18.41 -1.97
N ALA A 252 8.46 -17.42 -2.22
CA ALA A 252 7.16 -17.33 -1.59
C ALA A 252 6.24 -18.51 -1.91
N LEU A 253 6.16 -18.93 -3.18
CA LEU A 253 5.35 -20.08 -3.58
C LEU A 253 5.88 -21.40 -2.99
N SER A 254 7.20 -21.64 -3.08
CA SER A 254 7.80 -22.84 -2.51
C SER A 254 7.62 -22.89 -0.99
N HIS A 255 7.83 -21.75 -0.31
CA HIS A 255 7.68 -21.64 1.13
C HIS A 255 6.21 -21.79 1.58
N ALA A 256 5.27 -21.22 0.81
CA ALA A 256 3.85 -21.39 1.08
C ALA A 256 3.40 -22.86 0.97
N VAL A 257 3.88 -23.57 -0.04
CA VAL A 257 3.60 -25.02 -0.18
C VAL A 257 4.21 -25.80 0.98
N LYS A 258 5.45 -25.53 1.35
CA LYS A 258 6.18 -26.22 2.43
C LYS A 258 5.49 -26.06 3.79
N HIS A 259 4.96 -24.87 4.08
CA HIS A 259 4.42 -24.51 5.39
C HIS A 259 2.88 -24.41 5.41
N ASP A 260 2.19 -24.92 4.40
CA ASP A 260 0.72 -24.87 4.27
C ASP A 260 0.15 -23.46 4.44
N MET A 261 0.82 -22.48 3.82
CA MET A 261 0.38 -21.09 3.85
C MET A 261 -0.62 -20.83 2.70
N LYS A 262 -1.54 -19.88 2.92
CA LYS A 262 -2.73 -19.77 2.07
C LYS A 262 -2.57 -18.79 0.90
N ARG A 263 -1.70 -17.79 1.03
CA ARG A 263 -1.58 -16.73 0.00
C ARG A 263 -0.23 -16.04 0.02
N ILE A 264 0.00 -15.31 -1.05
CA ILE A 264 1.16 -14.43 -1.22
C ILE A 264 0.66 -13.01 -1.36
N ILE A 265 1.23 -12.10 -0.59
CA ILE A 265 0.92 -10.66 -0.65
C ILE A 265 2.21 -9.94 -1.06
N TYR A 266 2.19 -9.32 -2.24
CA TYR A 266 3.32 -8.58 -2.77
C TYR A 266 3.08 -7.08 -2.58
N VAL A 267 3.86 -6.46 -1.70
CA VAL A 267 3.71 -5.07 -1.28
C VAL A 267 4.75 -4.21 -1.98
N ILE A 268 4.31 -3.23 -2.77
CA ILE A 268 5.15 -2.37 -3.61
C ILE A 268 5.02 -0.91 -3.15
N PRO A 269 6.10 -0.10 -3.20
CA PRO A 269 6.04 1.28 -2.72
C PRO A 269 5.21 2.22 -3.61
N TYR A 270 5.21 2.00 -4.93
CA TYR A 270 4.64 2.93 -5.91
C TYR A 270 3.65 2.26 -6.86
N THR A 271 2.56 2.95 -7.19
CA THR A 271 1.53 2.45 -8.12
C THR A 271 2.08 2.20 -9.53
N SER A 272 3.06 2.98 -9.99
CA SER A 272 3.68 2.82 -11.30
C SER A 272 4.41 1.49 -11.53
N ILE A 273 4.75 0.78 -10.46
CA ILE A 273 5.44 -0.53 -10.51
C ILE A 273 4.45 -1.69 -10.45
N ILE A 274 3.24 -1.46 -9.94
CA ILE A 274 2.26 -2.52 -9.71
C ILE A 274 1.90 -3.19 -11.01
N ASP A 275 1.49 -2.42 -12.03
CA ASP A 275 1.04 -2.95 -13.32
C ASP A 275 2.11 -3.86 -13.95
N GLN A 276 3.38 -3.47 -13.85
CA GLN A 276 4.49 -4.25 -14.41
C GLN A 276 4.71 -5.55 -13.64
N ASN A 277 4.77 -5.52 -12.31
CA ASN A 277 4.99 -6.72 -11.50
C ASN A 277 3.77 -7.65 -11.55
N ALA A 278 2.57 -7.09 -11.48
CA ALA A 278 1.34 -7.86 -11.61
C ALA A 278 1.22 -8.52 -12.99
N LYS A 279 1.65 -7.82 -14.06
CA LYS A 279 1.73 -8.42 -15.39
C LYS A 279 2.67 -9.62 -15.43
N VAL A 280 3.88 -9.50 -14.86
CA VAL A 280 4.82 -10.63 -14.75
C VAL A 280 4.19 -11.80 -14.01
N PHE A 281 3.47 -11.55 -12.90
CA PHE A 281 2.83 -12.59 -12.13
C PHE A 281 1.66 -13.22 -12.90
N ARG A 282 0.84 -12.43 -13.60
CA ARG A 282 -0.23 -12.96 -14.46
C ARG A 282 0.31 -13.81 -15.61
N ASP A 283 1.39 -13.37 -16.25
CA ASP A 283 2.03 -14.12 -17.33
C ASP A 283 2.58 -15.47 -16.85
N ILE A 284 2.97 -15.59 -15.59
CA ILE A 284 3.48 -16.83 -14.99
C ILE A 284 2.36 -17.70 -14.42
N LEU A 285 1.45 -17.11 -13.67
CA LEU A 285 0.50 -17.81 -12.80
C LEU A 285 -0.92 -17.91 -13.38
N GLY A 286 -1.23 -17.12 -14.40
CA GLY A 286 -2.59 -16.92 -14.92
C GLY A 286 -3.28 -15.71 -14.32
N ASP A 287 -4.08 -15.03 -15.15
CA ASP A 287 -4.76 -13.78 -14.79
C ASP A 287 -5.78 -13.98 -13.66
N GLU A 288 -6.40 -15.14 -13.59
CA GLU A 288 -7.38 -15.54 -12.59
C GLU A 288 -6.81 -15.64 -11.17
N ASN A 289 -5.50 -15.79 -11.02
CA ASN A 289 -4.84 -16.01 -9.72
C ASN A 289 -4.26 -14.75 -9.09
N VAL A 290 -4.21 -13.65 -9.83
CA VAL A 290 -3.54 -12.41 -9.40
C VAL A 290 -4.54 -11.27 -9.28
N VAL A 291 -4.65 -10.71 -8.08
CA VAL A 291 -5.50 -9.56 -7.77
C VAL A 291 -4.65 -8.34 -7.46
N GLU A 292 -4.88 -7.27 -8.19
CA GLU A 292 -4.28 -5.97 -7.92
C GLU A 292 -5.21 -5.12 -7.04
N HIS A 293 -4.64 -4.50 -6.02
CA HIS A 293 -5.39 -3.61 -5.13
C HIS A 293 -4.63 -2.31 -4.86
N HIS A 294 -4.93 -1.29 -5.64
CA HIS A 294 -4.42 0.08 -5.47
C HIS A 294 -5.43 1.12 -5.96
N SER A 295 -5.12 2.40 -5.80
CA SER A 295 -6.06 3.51 -6.11
C SER A 295 -6.37 3.71 -7.59
N GLN A 296 -5.58 3.14 -8.49
CA GLN A 296 -5.68 3.32 -9.94
C GLN A 296 -6.08 2.04 -10.69
N VAL A 297 -6.58 1.00 -10.00
CA VAL A 297 -7.02 -0.25 -10.65
C VAL A 297 -8.21 0.02 -11.54
N ASP A 298 -8.07 -0.33 -12.83
CA ASP A 298 -9.15 -0.32 -13.80
C ASP A 298 -9.99 -1.61 -13.63
N LEU A 299 -11.17 -1.49 -13.06
CA LEU A 299 -12.10 -2.61 -12.95
C LEU A 299 -13.30 -2.32 -13.86
N PRO A 300 -13.76 -3.28 -14.68
CA PRO A 300 -14.86 -3.07 -15.63
C PRO A 300 -16.14 -2.61 -14.95
N ASP A 301 -16.99 -1.94 -15.72
CA ASP A 301 -18.28 -1.43 -15.27
C ASP A 301 -19.22 -2.56 -14.80
N THR A 302 -20.04 -2.25 -13.80
CA THR A 302 -20.95 -3.22 -13.17
C THR A 302 -21.97 -3.81 -14.14
N ASP A 303 -22.38 -3.09 -15.18
CA ASP A 303 -23.43 -3.53 -16.12
C ASP A 303 -22.91 -4.49 -17.22
N ALA A 304 -21.59 -4.56 -17.41
CA ALA A 304 -20.93 -5.45 -18.36
C ALA A 304 -19.92 -6.39 -17.68
N GLU A 305 -20.01 -6.54 -16.37
CA GLU A 305 -18.99 -7.23 -15.56
C GLU A 305 -19.01 -8.75 -15.83
N THR A 306 -17.89 -9.25 -16.33
CA THR A 306 -17.70 -10.70 -16.43
C THR A 306 -17.60 -11.31 -15.01
N PRO A 307 -17.97 -12.61 -14.84
CA PRO A 307 -17.80 -13.29 -13.55
C PRO A 307 -16.40 -13.15 -12.95
N ASP A 308 -15.36 -13.12 -13.79
CA ASP A 308 -13.96 -12.97 -13.35
C ASP A 308 -13.65 -11.55 -12.88
N ALA A 309 -14.17 -10.52 -13.54
CA ALA A 309 -14.01 -9.14 -13.12
C ALA A 309 -14.74 -8.86 -11.79
N LEU A 310 -15.99 -9.35 -11.65
CA LEU A 310 -16.73 -9.29 -10.39
C LEU A 310 -15.95 -9.98 -9.26
N ARG A 311 -15.39 -11.13 -9.53
CA ARG A 311 -14.59 -11.91 -8.60
C ARG A 311 -13.38 -11.13 -8.12
N LYS A 312 -12.56 -10.56 -9.01
CA LYS A 312 -11.39 -9.74 -8.68
C LYS A 312 -11.78 -8.53 -7.84
N ARG A 313 -12.89 -7.86 -8.20
CA ARG A 313 -13.42 -6.73 -7.44
C ARG A 313 -13.80 -7.13 -6.01
N LEU A 314 -14.50 -8.24 -5.85
CA LEU A 314 -14.87 -8.77 -4.53
C LEU A 314 -13.65 -9.19 -3.71
N ALA A 315 -12.62 -9.76 -4.36
CA ALA A 315 -11.38 -10.12 -3.70
C ALA A 315 -10.56 -8.90 -3.23
N CYS A 316 -10.68 -7.73 -3.87
CA CYS A 316 -10.07 -6.49 -3.36
C CYS A 316 -10.64 -6.04 -2.01
N GLU A 317 -11.88 -6.42 -1.68
CA GLU A 317 -12.52 -6.01 -0.43
C GLU A 317 -11.88 -6.67 0.79
N ASN A 318 -11.58 -7.96 0.70
CA ASN A 318 -11.08 -8.76 1.82
C ASN A 318 -9.79 -9.53 1.54
N TRP A 319 -9.19 -9.42 0.35
CA TRP A 319 -7.99 -10.13 -0.08
C TRP A 319 -8.13 -11.66 -0.08
N ASP A 320 -9.30 -12.16 -0.41
CA ASP A 320 -9.53 -13.59 -0.56
C ASP A 320 -9.14 -14.07 -1.98
N ALA A 321 -7.84 -14.08 -2.25
CA ALA A 321 -7.24 -14.56 -3.49
C ALA A 321 -5.84 -15.13 -3.19
N PRO A 322 -5.29 -16.02 -4.04
CA PRO A 322 -4.01 -16.67 -3.78
C PRO A 322 -2.83 -15.71 -3.89
N VAL A 323 -2.86 -14.75 -4.81
CA VAL A 323 -1.80 -13.76 -5.00
C VAL A 323 -2.40 -12.35 -5.03
N ILE A 324 -1.98 -11.52 -4.09
CA ILE A 324 -2.37 -10.11 -3.98
C ILE A 324 -1.16 -9.24 -4.29
N VAL A 325 -1.32 -8.29 -5.21
CA VAL A 325 -0.33 -7.22 -5.48
C VAL A 325 -0.92 -5.91 -5.01
N THR A 326 -0.26 -5.24 -4.08
CA THR A 326 -0.79 -4.04 -3.44
C THR A 326 0.29 -3.01 -3.13
N THR A 327 -0.11 -1.79 -2.76
CA THR A 327 0.84 -0.74 -2.33
C THR A 327 1.16 -0.84 -0.84
N ALA A 328 2.34 -0.32 -0.44
CA ALA A 328 2.69 -0.12 0.96
C ALA A 328 1.65 0.77 1.68
N VAL A 329 1.09 1.77 0.98
CA VAL A 329 -0.01 2.61 1.48
C VAL A 329 -1.22 1.77 1.86
N GLN A 330 -1.74 0.97 0.93
CA GLN A 330 -2.92 0.11 1.19
C GLN A 330 -2.66 -0.91 2.28
N PHE A 331 -1.47 -1.50 2.31
CA PHE A 331 -1.10 -2.50 3.30
C PHE A 331 -1.07 -1.88 4.70
N PHE A 332 -0.19 -0.92 4.94
CA PHE A 332 0.02 -0.38 6.29
C PHE A 332 -1.13 0.48 6.79
N GLU A 333 -1.75 1.32 5.95
CA GLU A 333 -2.92 2.08 6.35
C GLU A 333 -4.11 1.20 6.73
N SER A 334 -4.24 -0.02 6.17
CA SER A 334 -5.28 -0.97 6.59
C SER A 334 -5.07 -1.44 8.03
N PHE A 335 -3.81 -1.67 8.47
CA PHE A 335 -3.49 -2.07 9.84
C PHE A 335 -3.69 -0.97 10.87
N TYR A 336 -3.67 0.30 10.45
CA TYR A 336 -3.93 1.45 11.32
C TYR A 336 -5.31 2.07 11.09
N ALA A 337 -6.13 1.48 10.22
CA ALA A 337 -7.50 1.94 9.98
C ALA A 337 -8.43 1.65 11.16
N ALA A 338 -9.53 2.41 11.20
CA ALA A 338 -10.66 2.18 12.08
C ALA A 338 -11.93 1.77 11.31
N LYS A 339 -12.06 2.16 10.03
CA LYS A 339 -13.27 1.92 9.22
C LYS A 339 -13.41 0.44 8.81
N PRO A 340 -14.64 -0.15 8.89
CA PRO A 340 -14.91 -1.55 8.55
C PRO A 340 -14.35 -1.96 7.18
N GLY A 341 -14.68 -1.24 6.12
CA GLY A 341 -14.26 -1.56 4.75
C GLY A 341 -12.72 -1.54 4.53
N ARG A 342 -11.96 -0.85 5.37
CA ARG A 342 -10.49 -0.90 5.34
C ARG A 342 -9.92 -2.05 6.16
N CYS A 343 -10.57 -2.42 7.26
CA CYS A 343 -10.09 -3.46 8.18
C CYS A 343 -10.47 -4.87 7.76
N ARG A 344 -11.56 -5.09 6.98
CA ARG A 344 -12.12 -6.43 6.70
C ARG A 344 -11.15 -7.40 6.02
N LYS A 345 -10.03 -6.95 5.48
CA LYS A 345 -9.01 -7.77 4.81
C LYS A 345 -7.89 -8.27 5.72
N LEU A 346 -7.76 -7.73 6.95
CA LEU A 346 -6.58 -7.95 7.80
C LEU A 346 -6.42 -9.41 8.22
N HIS A 347 -7.52 -10.10 8.55
CA HIS A 347 -7.47 -11.51 8.95
C HIS A 347 -6.91 -12.41 7.84
N ASN A 348 -7.06 -12.01 6.58
CA ASN A 348 -6.53 -12.72 5.42
C ASN A 348 -5.03 -12.52 5.21
N VAL A 349 -4.38 -11.62 5.96
CA VAL A 349 -2.91 -11.52 5.99
C VAL A 349 -2.29 -12.61 6.87
N ALA A 350 -3.02 -13.15 7.85
CA ALA A 350 -2.54 -14.26 8.66
C ALA A 350 -2.28 -15.51 7.80
N ASN A 351 -1.25 -16.28 8.17
CA ASN A 351 -0.80 -17.48 7.45
C ASN A 351 -0.52 -17.23 5.96
N SER A 352 0.20 -16.13 5.65
CA SER A 352 0.60 -15.75 4.30
C SER A 352 2.09 -15.45 4.20
N VAL A 353 2.65 -15.52 2.98
CA VAL A 353 3.97 -14.95 2.69
C VAL A 353 3.78 -13.51 2.22
N VAL A 354 4.39 -12.55 2.92
CA VAL A 354 4.32 -11.13 2.57
C VAL A 354 5.68 -10.66 2.08
N ILE A 355 5.76 -10.24 0.83
CA ILE A 355 6.98 -9.70 0.22
C ILE A 355 6.87 -8.17 0.21
N PHE A 356 7.83 -7.50 0.84
CA PHE A 356 7.97 -6.04 0.80
C PHE A 356 9.04 -5.68 -0.20
N ASP A 357 8.65 -5.28 -1.40
CA ASP A 357 9.58 -4.85 -2.44
C ASP A 357 10.04 -3.41 -2.19
N GLU A 358 11.32 -3.15 -2.48
CA GLU A 358 11.99 -1.87 -2.20
C GLU A 358 11.73 -1.37 -0.75
N ALA A 359 11.92 -2.26 0.24
CA ALA A 359 11.60 -2.01 1.66
C ALA A 359 12.27 -0.74 2.24
N GLN A 360 13.36 -0.26 1.64
CA GLN A 360 14.03 0.98 2.04
C GLN A 360 13.21 2.25 1.75
N THR A 361 12.14 2.16 0.95
CA THR A 361 11.29 3.30 0.63
C THR A 361 10.23 3.61 1.69
N LEU A 362 10.15 2.80 2.74
CA LEU A 362 9.28 3.08 3.88
C LEU A 362 9.57 4.48 4.46
N PRO A 363 8.53 5.33 4.66
CA PRO A 363 8.74 6.66 5.21
C PRO A 363 9.43 6.58 6.57
N ILE A 364 10.53 7.32 6.75
CA ILE A 364 11.30 7.30 8.01
C ILE A 364 10.42 7.65 9.21
N SER A 365 9.48 8.59 9.05
CA SER A 365 8.53 8.97 10.09
C SER A 365 7.57 7.86 10.51
N LEU A 366 7.28 6.90 9.63
CA LEU A 366 6.37 5.78 9.87
C LEU A 366 7.11 4.42 9.92
N MET A 367 8.44 4.43 9.86
CA MET A 367 9.22 3.20 9.80
C MET A 367 8.99 2.32 11.04
N ARG A 368 9.02 2.89 12.24
CA ARG A 368 8.76 2.14 13.48
C ARG A 368 7.39 1.49 13.53
N PRO A 369 6.27 2.20 13.28
CA PRO A 369 4.96 1.59 13.13
C PRO A 369 4.91 0.47 12.08
N CYS A 370 5.49 0.68 10.90
CA CYS A 370 5.51 -0.34 9.85
C CYS A 370 6.27 -1.59 10.27
N VAL A 371 7.46 -1.42 10.85
CA VAL A 371 8.27 -2.53 11.40
C VAL A 371 7.52 -3.26 12.51
N SER A 372 6.81 -2.53 13.38
CA SER A 372 5.99 -3.12 14.45
C SER A 372 4.88 -4.02 13.90
N VAL A 373 4.22 -3.63 12.80
CA VAL A 373 3.21 -4.48 12.14
C VAL A 373 3.86 -5.74 11.57
N ILE A 374 4.96 -5.61 10.85
CA ILE A 374 5.68 -6.76 10.29
C ILE A 374 6.10 -7.73 11.39
N ASP A 375 6.70 -7.22 12.45
CA ASP A 375 7.15 -8.02 13.58
C ASP A 375 6.01 -8.81 14.23
N GLN A 376 4.89 -8.14 14.53
CA GLN A 376 3.71 -8.79 15.13
C GLN A 376 3.11 -9.86 14.20
N LEU A 377 3.04 -9.58 12.89
CA LEU A 377 2.54 -10.54 11.91
C LEU A 377 3.40 -11.81 11.87
N VAL A 378 4.73 -11.65 11.91
CA VAL A 378 5.67 -12.78 11.92
C VAL A 378 5.60 -13.55 13.23
N GLN A 379 5.54 -12.87 14.38
CA GLN A 379 5.59 -13.50 15.69
C GLN A 379 4.28 -14.23 16.09
N HIS A 380 3.12 -13.69 15.66
CA HIS A 380 1.84 -14.10 16.25
C HIS A 380 0.77 -14.51 15.25
N TYR A 381 0.97 -14.24 13.96
CA TYR A 381 -0.07 -14.49 12.94
C TYR A 381 0.39 -15.44 11.82
N GLY A 382 1.48 -16.17 12.06
CA GLY A 382 1.97 -17.20 11.12
C GLY A 382 2.43 -16.63 9.76
N VAL A 383 2.83 -15.37 9.72
CA VAL A 383 3.32 -14.73 8.49
C VAL A 383 4.81 -14.99 8.32
N THR A 384 5.22 -15.31 7.09
CA THR A 384 6.62 -15.17 6.67
C THR A 384 6.76 -13.87 5.90
N ALA A 385 7.64 -12.97 6.37
CA ALA A 385 7.91 -11.70 5.71
C ALA A 385 9.26 -11.72 4.99
N VAL A 386 9.31 -11.20 3.76
CA VAL A 386 10.52 -11.08 2.95
C VAL A 386 10.77 -9.61 2.62
N LEU A 387 11.87 -9.06 3.11
CA LEU A 387 12.29 -7.68 2.82
C LEU A 387 13.19 -7.69 1.58
N CYS A 388 12.63 -7.37 0.43
CA CYS A 388 13.38 -7.23 -0.81
C CYS A 388 13.95 -5.81 -0.91
N THR A 389 15.27 -5.71 -1.03
CA THR A 389 15.93 -4.41 -1.12
C THR A 389 17.22 -4.50 -1.93
N ALA A 390 17.50 -3.47 -2.71
CA ALA A 390 18.83 -3.27 -3.30
C ALA A 390 19.80 -2.68 -2.27
N THR A 391 19.25 -2.11 -1.19
CA THR A 391 19.97 -1.33 -0.21
C THR A 391 19.41 -1.72 1.16
N GLN A 392 20.19 -2.41 2.00
CA GLN A 392 19.72 -2.70 3.36
C GLN A 392 19.87 -1.46 4.23
N PRO A 393 18.79 -0.73 4.51
CA PRO A 393 18.83 0.25 5.58
C PRO A 393 18.93 -0.47 6.92
N GLU A 394 19.18 0.28 7.97
CA GLU A 394 19.20 -0.20 9.35
C GLU A 394 17.84 -0.69 9.88
N LEU A 395 17.00 -1.27 9.01
CA LEU A 395 15.76 -1.93 9.44
C LEU A 395 16.04 -2.98 10.51
N LEU A 396 17.20 -3.65 10.43
CA LEU A 396 17.67 -4.62 11.41
C LEU A 396 17.75 -4.04 12.84
N SER A 397 18.29 -2.82 12.98
CA SER A 397 18.42 -2.16 14.29
C SER A 397 17.05 -1.78 14.86
N ILE A 398 16.09 -1.45 13.99
CA ILE A 398 14.73 -1.11 14.39
C ILE A 398 13.98 -2.37 14.81
N PHE A 399 14.10 -3.47 14.06
CA PHE A 399 13.50 -4.76 14.47
C PHE A 399 14.03 -5.23 15.84
N SER A 400 15.32 -5.09 16.12
CA SER A 400 15.91 -5.46 17.42
C SER A 400 15.32 -4.67 18.59
N GLY A 401 14.73 -3.51 18.35
CA GLY A 401 14.05 -2.70 19.35
C GLY A 401 12.63 -3.20 19.71
N PHE A 402 12.02 -4.08 18.89
CA PHE A 402 10.68 -4.63 19.14
C PHE A 402 10.71 -6.04 19.69
N THR A 403 11.60 -6.89 19.20
CA THR A 403 11.73 -8.28 19.65
C THR A 403 13.18 -8.58 20.02
N ALA A 404 13.39 -8.91 21.28
CA ALA A 404 14.63 -9.50 21.71
C ALA A 404 14.71 -10.92 21.11
N GLY A 405 15.21 -11.03 19.87
CA GLY A 405 15.46 -12.33 19.26
C GLY A 405 14.95 -12.56 17.82
N THR A 406 14.21 -11.68 17.21
CA THR A 406 13.87 -11.86 15.78
C THR A 406 15.13 -11.74 14.94
N ARG A 407 15.57 -12.87 14.41
CA ARG A 407 16.71 -12.92 13.49
C ARG A 407 16.18 -12.76 12.06
N ILE A 408 16.70 -11.78 11.33
CA ILE A 408 16.48 -11.71 9.89
C ILE A 408 17.45 -12.66 9.21
N GLN A 409 16.90 -13.55 8.38
CA GLN A 409 17.70 -14.51 7.62
C GLN A 409 17.91 -13.99 6.18
N GLU A 410 19.17 -13.79 5.79
CA GLU A 410 19.50 -13.36 4.42
C GLU A 410 19.44 -14.55 3.46
N LEU A 411 18.66 -14.43 2.40
CA LEU A 411 18.49 -15.47 1.38
C LEU A 411 19.72 -15.61 0.45
N VAL A 412 20.47 -14.53 0.28
CA VAL A 412 21.72 -14.51 -0.48
C VAL A 412 22.91 -14.41 0.48
N PRO A 413 23.63 -15.49 0.77
CA PRO A 413 24.66 -15.55 1.82
C PRO A 413 25.79 -14.57 1.65
N ASP A 414 26.15 -14.19 0.43
CA ASP A 414 27.22 -13.23 0.13
C ASP A 414 26.69 -12.12 -0.80
N PRO A 415 25.95 -11.14 -0.26
CA PRO A 415 25.47 -10.03 -1.06
C PRO A 415 26.61 -9.14 -1.60
N ASP A 416 27.76 -9.03 -0.92
CA ASP A 416 28.88 -8.18 -1.37
C ASP A 416 29.49 -8.70 -2.66
N ALA A 417 29.70 -10.02 -2.77
CA ALA A 417 30.16 -10.66 -4.01
C ALA A 417 29.17 -10.47 -5.14
N LEU A 418 27.85 -10.56 -4.83
CA LEU A 418 26.81 -10.36 -5.83
C LEU A 418 26.77 -8.90 -6.33
N PHE A 419 26.89 -7.91 -5.45
CA PHE A 419 26.95 -6.49 -5.82
C PHE A 419 28.15 -6.21 -6.73
N SER A 420 29.31 -6.75 -6.41
CA SER A 420 30.51 -6.62 -7.24
C SER A 420 30.32 -7.24 -8.63
N SER A 421 29.74 -8.45 -8.70
CA SER A 421 29.51 -9.17 -9.95
C SER A 421 28.41 -8.57 -10.83
N LEU A 422 27.46 -7.84 -10.23
CA LEU A 422 26.36 -7.15 -10.94
C LEU A 422 26.68 -5.68 -11.24
N ARG A 423 27.91 -5.21 -11.02
CA ARG A 423 28.31 -3.85 -11.37
C ARG A 423 28.29 -3.66 -12.89
N ARG A 424 27.45 -2.75 -13.37
CA ARG A 424 27.18 -2.55 -14.81
C ARG A 424 27.40 -1.12 -15.26
N VAL A 425 27.73 -0.22 -14.34
CA VAL A 425 27.88 1.21 -14.63
C VAL A 425 29.11 1.77 -13.89
N THR A 426 29.56 2.89 -14.39
CA THR A 426 30.56 3.75 -13.73
C THR A 426 29.91 5.06 -13.35
N PHE A 427 30.18 5.57 -12.15
CA PHE A 427 29.68 6.86 -11.69
C PHE A 427 30.70 7.95 -11.93
N GLN A 428 30.25 9.07 -12.49
CA GLN A 428 31.08 10.26 -12.75
C GLN A 428 30.44 11.48 -12.07
N GLN A 429 31.21 12.23 -11.29
CA GLN A 429 30.78 13.48 -10.68
C GLN A 429 31.17 14.65 -11.59
N ASP A 430 30.18 15.35 -12.17
CA ASP A 430 30.39 16.42 -13.16
C ASP A 430 30.42 17.83 -12.55
N GLY A 431 30.28 17.94 -11.23
CA GLY A 431 30.21 19.25 -10.55
C GLY A 431 28.89 19.97 -10.79
N THR A 432 28.92 21.30 -10.88
CA THR A 432 27.73 22.12 -11.14
C THR A 432 27.61 22.40 -12.64
N LEU A 433 26.43 22.17 -13.20
CA LEU A 433 26.11 22.42 -14.59
C LEU A 433 24.93 23.39 -14.67
N SER A 434 25.01 24.36 -15.59
CA SER A 434 23.86 25.17 -15.97
C SER A 434 22.88 24.36 -16.82
N ASP A 435 21.64 24.82 -16.95
CA ASP A 435 20.64 24.17 -17.83
C ASP A 435 21.08 24.18 -19.29
N GLU A 436 21.78 25.22 -19.74
CA GLU A 436 22.35 25.34 -21.12
C GLU A 436 23.45 24.32 -21.35
N GLU A 437 24.39 24.16 -20.42
CA GLU A 437 25.47 23.18 -20.50
C GLU A 437 24.93 21.77 -20.51
N LEU A 438 23.95 21.49 -19.64
CA LEU A 438 23.30 20.20 -19.58
C LEU A 438 22.54 19.88 -20.87
N ALA A 439 21.75 20.83 -21.39
CA ALA A 439 21.06 20.67 -22.66
C ALA A 439 22.03 20.46 -23.83
N ALA A 440 23.18 21.14 -23.83
CA ALA A 440 24.21 20.97 -24.85
C ALA A 440 24.81 19.55 -24.82
N ARG A 441 25.08 19.00 -23.64
CA ARG A 441 25.56 17.61 -23.48
C ARG A 441 24.50 16.59 -23.93
N ILE A 442 23.25 16.77 -23.52
CA ILE A 442 22.13 15.87 -23.89
C ILE A 442 21.91 15.86 -25.39
N ARG A 443 22.08 17.00 -26.11
CA ARG A 443 21.95 17.07 -27.56
C ARG A 443 22.99 16.23 -28.31
N GLN A 444 24.15 16.00 -27.72
CA GLN A 444 25.22 15.21 -28.36
C GLN A 444 24.94 13.70 -28.26
N GLU A 445 24.09 13.27 -27.32
CA GLU A 445 23.74 11.88 -27.12
C GLU A 445 22.62 11.44 -28.08
N ASN A 446 22.74 10.23 -28.63
CA ASN A 446 21.66 9.63 -29.41
C ASN A 446 20.55 9.05 -28.52
N ALA A 447 20.93 8.41 -27.40
CA ALA A 447 20.00 7.89 -26.40
C ALA A 447 20.51 8.25 -25.01
N VAL A 448 19.71 9.00 -24.24
CA VAL A 448 20.09 9.48 -22.92
C VAL A 448 18.87 9.70 -22.04
N LEU A 449 19.02 9.40 -20.76
CA LEU A 449 18.05 9.71 -19.73
C LEU A 449 18.63 10.80 -18.82
N CYS A 450 17.92 11.91 -18.68
CA CYS A 450 18.24 12.95 -17.70
C CYS A 450 17.14 13.02 -16.64
N ILE A 451 17.51 12.88 -15.37
CA ILE A 451 16.58 12.92 -14.24
C ILE A 451 16.89 14.14 -13.38
N VAL A 452 15.87 14.99 -13.19
CA VAL A 452 15.94 16.22 -12.41
C VAL A 452 15.03 16.19 -11.18
N ASN A 453 15.29 17.07 -10.20
CA ASN A 453 14.53 17.14 -8.96
C ASN A 453 13.29 18.04 -9.03
N SER A 454 13.13 18.80 -10.10
CA SER A 454 12.06 19.79 -10.25
C SER A 454 11.26 19.56 -11.53
N ARG A 455 9.92 19.56 -11.41
CA ARG A 455 9.00 19.49 -12.57
C ARG A 455 9.18 20.67 -13.52
N LYS A 456 9.48 21.86 -12.97
CA LYS A 456 9.75 23.07 -13.76
C LYS A 456 11.00 22.91 -14.60
N GLN A 457 12.11 22.46 -14.02
CA GLN A 457 13.34 22.23 -14.74
C GLN A 457 13.20 21.13 -15.79
N ALA A 458 12.47 20.02 -15.46
CA ALA A 458 12.21 18.98 -16.45
C ALA A 458 11.56 19.53 -17.72
N ARG A 459 10.57 20.40 -17.56
CA ARG A 459 9.89 21.06 -18.68
C ARG A 459 10.82 22.01 -19.45
N SER A 460 11.55 22.86 -18.75
CA SER A 460 12.50 23.81 -19.35
C SER A 460 13.55 23.10 -20.21
N LEU A 461 14.15 22.05 -19.70
CA LEU A 461 15.14 21.25 -20.43
C LEU A 461 14.52 20.54 -21.65
N TYR A 462 13.30 19.98 -21.47
CA TYR A 462 12.58 19.36 -22.59
C TYR A 462 12.32 20.37 -23.71
N GLU A 463 11.87 21.57 -23.40
CA GLU A 463 11.61 22.65 -24.38
C GLU A 463 12.90 23.14 -25.09
N ALA A 464 14.05 23.06 -24.40
CA ALA A 464 15.36 23.43 -24.93
C ALA A 464 15.96 22.39 -25.92
N LEU A 465 15.43 21.17 -25.97
CA LEU A 465 15.91 20.11 -26.85
C LEU A 465 15.24 20.16 -28.22
N PRO A 466 15.91 19.64 -29.30
CA PRO A 466 15.28 19.46 -30.61
C PRO A 466 14.02 18.57 -30.49
N GLU A 467 13.02 18.85 -31.31
CA GLU A 467 11.74 18.12 -31.29
C GLU A 467 11.89 16.63 -31.58
N GLU A 468 12.80 16.28 -32.47
CA GLU A 468 13.04 14.90 -32.85
C GLU A 468 13.65 14.11 -31.70
N GLY A 469 12.93 13.08 -31.28
CA GLY A 469 13.39 12.13 -30.26
C GLY A 469 13.44 12.67 -28.83
N ARG A 470 12.86 13.84 -28.54
CA ARG A 470 12.72 14.35 -27.16
C ARG A 470 11.47 13.81 -26.51
N PHE A 471 11.56 13.46 -25.24
CA PHE A 471 10.46 13.00 -24.41
C PHE A 471 10.51 13.64 -23.02
N HIS A 472 9.35 13.89 -22.44
CA HIS A 472 9.19 14.37 -21.08
C HIS A 472 8.37 13.38 -20.25
N LEU A 473 8.76 13.16 -18.99
CA LEU A 473 8.02 12.33 -18.03
C LEU A 473 7.95 13.01 -16.67
N SER A 474 6.74 13.30 -16.22
CA SER A 474 6.51 13.82 -14.86
C SER A 474 5.15 13.41 -14.31
N THR A 475 4.94 13.65 -13.00
CA THR A 475 3.66 13.42 -12.32
C THR A 475 2.54 14.37 -12.75
N LEU A 476 2.84 15.37 -13.61
CA LEU A 476 1.85 16.26 -14.21
C LEU A 476 1.16 15.66 -15.43
N MET A 477 1.65 14.54 -15.96
CA MET A 477 0.97 13.74 -16.97
C MET A 477 -0.02 12.79 -16.32
N ASN A 478 -1.19 12.61 -16.93
CA ASN A 478 -2.11 11.54 -16.52
C ASN A 478 -1.50 10.15 -16.81
N ALA A 479 -2.08 9.09 -16.25
CA ALA A 479 -1.53 7.75 -16.38
C ALA A 479 -1.53 7.25 -17.84
N ILE A 480 -2.55 7.58 -18.63
CA ILE A 480 -2.73 7.12 -20.01
C ILE A 480 -1.63 7.69 -20.92
N ASP A 481 -1.41 9.00 -20.86
CA ASP A 481 -0.40 9.65 -21.72
C ASP A 481 1.02 9.25 -21.30
N ARG A 482 1.24 9.06 -20.01
CA ARG A 482 2.51 8.57 -19.46
C ARG A 482 2.85 7.17 -19.96
N GLU A 483 1.89 6.23 -19.92
CA GLU A 483 2.08 4.88 -20.45
C GLU A 483 2.37 4.87 -21.94
N ARG A 484 1.63 5.67 -22.71
CA ARG A 484 1.87 5.84 -24.15
C ARG A 484 3.28 6.37 -24.44
N THR A 485 3.71 7.37 -23.70
CA THR A 485 5.07 7.95 -23.83
C THR A 485 6.14 6.92 -23.49
N ILE A 486 5.98 6.15 -22.40
CA ILE A 486 6.91 5.08 -22.01
C ILE A 486 6.98 3.99 -23.08
N ALA A 487 5.84 3.58 -23.66
CA ALA A 487 5.81 2.60 -24.74
C ALA A 487 6.59 3.09 -25.96
N THR A 488 6.42 4.35 -26.35
CA THR A 488 7.16 4.97 -27.46
C THR A 488 8.66 5.07 -27.19
N ILE A 489 9.06 5.40 -25.95
CA ILE A 489 10.47 5.43 -25.51
C ILE A 489 11.09 4.03 -25.69
N ARG A 490 10.42 2.98 -25.20
CA ARG A 490 10.89 1.59 -25.34
C ARG A 490 11.08 1.19 -26.79
N GLU A 491 10.09 1.45 -27.63
CA GLU A 491 10.15 1.15 -29.06
C GLU A 491 11.35 1.83 -29.75
N ARG A 492 11.61 3.11 -29.40
CA ARG A 492 12.75 3.85 -29.97
C ARG A 492 14.10 3.31 -29.50
N LEU A 493 14.20 2.96 -28.21
CA LEU A 493 15.40 2.34 -27.64
C LEU A 493 15.69 0.98 -28.30
N ASP A 494 14.67 0.14 -28.46
CA ASP A 494 14.81 -1.16 -29.13
C ASP A 494 15.25 -1.02 -30.60
N LYS A 495 14.76 0.01 -31.29
CA LYS A 495 15.13 0.34 -32.68
C LYS A 495 16.42 1.16 -32.78
N LYS A 496 17.09 1.47 -31.68
CA LYS A 496 18.29 2.33 -31.60
C LYS A 496 18.10 3.70 -32.28
N GLN A 497 16.89 4.24 -32.22
CA GLN A 497 16.55 5.57 -32.70
C GLN A 497 16.91 6.64 -31.67
N CYS A 498 17.01 7.90 -32.15
CA CYS A 498 17.23 9.04 -31.26
C CYS A 498 16.16 9.08 -30.13
N CYS A 499 16.61 9.06 -28.86
CA CYS A 499 15.73 9.01 -27.71
C CYS A 499 16.34 9.78 -26.52
N ARG A 500 15.94 11.04 -26.35
CA ARG A 500 16.39 11.93 -25.28
C ARG A 500 15.26 12.16 -24.30
N VAL A 501 15.37 11.58 -23.11
CA VAL A 501 14.29 11.61 -22.11
C VAL A 501 14.68 12.54 -20.97
N ILE A 502 13.84 13.54 -20.70
CA ILE A 502 13.91 14.37 -19.49
C ILE A 502 12.82 13.94 -18.55
N SER A 503 13.18 13.53 -17.35
CA SER A 503 12.21 13.00 -16.37
C SER A 503 12.43 13.58 -14.97
N THR A 504 11.38 13.59 -14.18
CA THR A 504 11.52 13.65 -12.72
C THR A 504 11.83 12.26 -12.17
N SER A 505 11.95 12.10 -10.84
CA SER A 505 12.18 10.80 -10.17
C SER A 505 11.16 9.71 -10.51
N LEU A 506 10.09 10.05 -11.23
CA LEU A 506 9.06 9.10 -11.68
C LEU A 506 9.63 7.87 -12.40
N ILE A 507 10.70 8.05 -13.20
CA ILE A 507 11.31 6.96 -13.99
C ILE A 507 12.24 6.06 -13.17
N GLU A 508 12.66 6.49 -11.98
CA GLU A 508 13.58 5.74 -11.12
C GLU A 508 12.98 4.42 -10.66
N ALA A 509 11.67 4.40 -10.41
CA ALA A 509 10.97 3.23 -9.94
C ALA A 509 9.92 2.76 -10.97
N GLY A 510 9.90 1.46 -11.28
CA GLY A 510 8.82 0.83 -12.04
C GLY A 510 8.80 1.04 -13.54
N VAL A 511 9.77 1.70 -14.12
CA VAL A 511 9.85 1.85 -15.58
C VAL A 511 10.97 0.97 -16.12
N ASP A 512 10.61 0.05 -17.02
CA ASP A 512 11.57 -0.86 -17.65
C ASP A 512 12.12 -0.22 -18.93
N VAL A 513 13.26 0.47 -18.77
CA VAL A 513 14.00 1.13 -19.85
C VAL A 513 15.50 0.89 -19.66
N ASP A 514 16.24 0.88 -20.74
CA ASP A 514 17.69 0.63 -20.76
C ASP A 514 18.40 1.68 -21.62
N PHE A 515 19.09 2.61 -20.96
CA PHE A 515 19.82 3.70 -21.60
C PHE A 515 21.34 3.47 -21.54
N PRO A 516 22.10 3.86 -22.54
CA PRO A 516 23.57 3.80 -22.48
C PRO A 516 24.16 4.84 -21.54
N THR A 517 23.53 6.01 -21.39
CA THR A 517 24.00 7.14 -20.56
C THR A 517 22.86 7.70 -19.74
N VAL A 518 23.14 7.98 -18.46
CA VAL A 518 22.16 8.58 -17.53
C VAL A 518 22.77 9.81 -16.87
N TYR A 519 22.08 10.93 -16.90
CA TYR A 519 22.37 12.12 -16.09
C TYR A 519 21.42 12.16 -14.91
N ARG A 520 21.92 12.26 -13.69
CA ARG A 520 21.12 12.38 -12.46
C ARG A 520 21.54 13.60 -11.67
N GLU A 521 20.62 14.56 -11.53
CA GLU A 521 20.80 15.67 -10.60
C GLU A 521 21.01 15.11 -9.17
N LEU A 522 21.91 15.72 -8.41
CA LEU A 522 22.24 15.27 -7.05
C LEU A 522 20.99 15.15 -6.18
N ALA A 523 20.78 13.95 -5.63
CA ALA A 523 19.63 13.57 -4.81
C ALA A 523 20.11 12.65 -3.66
N GLY A 524 19.22 11.88 -3.06
CA GLY A 524 19.61 10.79 -2.16
C GLY A 524 20.39 9.70 -2.90
N LEU A 525 21.26 8.98 -2.20
CA LEU A 525 22.04 7.89 -2.80
C LEU A 525 21.12 6.78 -3.33
N ASP A 526 20.02 6.50 -2.65
CA ASP A 526 18.97 5.56 -3.06
C ASP A 526 18.42 5.93 -4.44
N SER A 527 18.11 7.19 -4.68
CA SER A 527 17.63 7.73 -5.94
C SER A 527 18.70 7.64 -7.05
N ILE A 528 19.95 7.95 -6.74
CA ILE A 528 21.06 7.81 -7.69
C ILE A 528 21.24 6.34 -8.13
N LEU A 529 21.15 5.40 -7.20
CA LEU A 529 21.26 3.97 -7.49
C LEU A 529 20.07 3.43 -8.29
N GLN A 530 18.86 3.96 -8.06
CA GLN A 530 17.69 3.63 -8.87
C GLN A 530 17.81 4.17 -10.30
N ALA A 531 18.34 5.39 -10.47
CA ALA A 531 18.67 5.96 -11.77
C ALA A 531 19.75 5.12 -12.49
N ALA A 532 20.79 4.70 -11.77
CA ALA A 532 21.82 3.80 -12.30
C ALA A 532 21.25 2.45 -12.76
N GLY A 533 20.18 1.97 -12.11
CA GLY A 533 19.43 0.80 -12.56
C GLY A 533 18.71 0.96 -13.91
N ARG A 534 18.70 2.14 -14.51
CA ARG A 534 18.20 2.45 -15.86
C ARG A 534 19.32 2.59 -16.90
N CYS A 535 20.57 2.52 -16.45
CA CYS A 535 21.76 2.57 -17.29
C CYS A 535 22.30 1.15 -17.47
N ASN A 536 22.51 0.71 -18.70
CA ASN A 536 23.03 -0.63 -19.04
C ASN A 536 22.32 -1.76 -18.23
N ARG A 537 21.01 -1.64 -18.16
CA ARG A 537 20.17 -2.52 -17.34
C ARG A 537 20.31 -3.99 -17.70
N GLU A 538 20.44 -4.28 -19.00
CA GLU A 538 20.59 -5.64 -19.53
C GLU A 538 22.05 -6.10 -19.62
N GLY A 539 23.02 -5.28 -19.20
CA GLY A 539 24.43 -5.61 -19.21
C GLY A 539 24.97 -5.87 -20.59
N LYS A 540 24.47 -5.16 -21.62
CA LYS A 540 24.88 -5.33 -23.01
C LYS A 540 26.22 -4.66 -23.31
N GLU A 541 26.52 -3.60 -22.56
CA GLU A 541 27.74 -2.81 -22.72
C GLU A 541 28.68 -3.01 -21.53
N ALA A 542 29.95 -2.72 -21.69
CA ALA A 542 30.89 -2.76 -20.58
C ALA A 542 30.59 -1.67 -19.54
N ALA A 543 30.83 -1.94 -18.27
CA ALA A 543 30.53 -1.01 -17.18
C ALA A 543 31.26 0.34 -17.30
N GLN A 544 32.44 0.33 -17.91
CA GLN A 544 33.26 1.53 -18.16
C GLN A 544 32.69 2.43 -19.26
N ASP A 545 31.90 1.88 -20.16
CA ASP A 545 31.29 2.60 -21.28
C ASP A 545 29.86 3.06 -20.96
N SER A 546 29.34 2.66 -19.78
CA SER A 546 27.98 2.96 -19.30
C SER A 546 28.06 3.91 -18.11
N ILE A 547 27.91 5.20 -18.38
CA ILE A 547 28.22 6.26 -17.41
C ILE A 547 26.94 6.82 -16.79
N VAL A 548 26.94 6.90 -15.46
CA VAL A 548 25.95 7.64 -14.69
C VAL A 548 26.59 8.93 -14.20
N HIS A 549 26.21 10.04 -14.83
CA HIS A 549 26.66 11.38 -14.52
C HIS A 549 25.89 11.92 -13.32
N ILE A 550 26.58 12.28 -12.25
CA ILE A 550 26.01 12.94 -11.07
C ILE A 550 26.40 14.41 -11.13
N TYR A 551 25.43 15.30 -11.23
CA TYR A 551 25.69 16.73 -11.34
C TYR A 551 24.83 17.53 -10.35
N GLN A 552 25.22 18.75 -10.08
CA GLN A 552 24.46 19.73 -9.29
C GLN A 552 23.97 20.84 -10.23
N THR A 553 22.89 21.50 -9.85
CA THR A 553 22.36 22.67 -10.54
C THR A 553 22.45 23.90 -9.66
N GLU A 554 22.26 25.08 -10.27
CA GLU A 554 22.12 26.36 -9.55
C GLU A 554 20.71 26.53 -8.95
N HIS A 555 19.77 25.64 -9.27
CA HIS A 555 18.42 25.69 -8.74
C HIS A 555 18.37 25.36 -7.26
N ALA A 556 17.41 26.01 -6.57
CA ALA A 556 17.22 25.78 -5.14
C ALA A 556 16.75 24.33 -4.86
N VAL A 557 17.44 23.64 -3.97
CA VAL A 557 17.09 22.31 -3.53
C VAL A 557 15.77 22.35 -2.75
N PRO A 558 14.78 21.50 -3.12
CA PRO A 558 13.54 21.38 -2.35
C PRO A 558 13.83 21.04 -0.89
N PRO A 559 13.23 21.73 0.08
CA PRO A 559 13.52 21.53 1.51
C PRO A 559 13.43 20.08 1.98
N ILE A 560 12.45 19.33 1.46
CA ILE A 560 12.21 17.92 1.80
C ILE A 560 13.39 17.01 1.38
N MET A 561 14.16 17.39 0.36
CA MET A 561 15.28 16.61 -0.18
C MET A 561 16.63 16.95 0.48
N ARG A 562 16.71 18.06 1.23
CA ARG A 562 17.99 18.52 1.81
C ARG A 562 18.69 17.47 2.66
N PRO A 563 18.04 16.77 3.61
CA PRO A 563 18.70 15.76 4.41
C PRO A 563 19.28 14.62 3.56
N ASN A 564 18.54 14.16 2.57
CA ASN A 564 18.98 13.10 1.65
C ASN A 564 20.21 13.55 0.84
N ILE A 565 20.19 14.76 0.30
CA ILE A 565 21.32 15.32 -0.48
C ILE A 565 22.55 15.52 0.39
N GLU A 566 22.41 16.02 1.61
CA GLU A 566 23.52 16.23 2.54
C GLU A 566 24.17 14.89 2.94
N SER A 567 23.36 13.86 3.23
CA SER A 567 23.87 12.53 3.50
C SER A 567 24.55 11.92 2.28
N CYS A 568 23.99 12.12 1.10
CA CYS A 568 24.58 11.69 -0.16
C CYS A 568 25.94 12.37 -0.41
N ARG A 569 26.05 13.69 -0.23
CA ARG A 569 27.33 14.42 -0.35
C ARG A 569 28.41 13.87 0.57
N THR A 570 28.06 13.50 1.79
CA THR A 570 28.99 12.88 2.73
C THR A 570 29.53 11.56 2.18
N VAL A 571 28.65 10.72 1.66
CA VAL A 571 29.02 9.41 1.09
C VAL A 571 29.82 9.55 -0.20
N LEU A 572 29.42 10.45 -1.12
CA LEU A 572 30.17 10.72 -2.36
C LEU A 572 31.63 11.12 -2.08
N ARG A 573 31.88 11.76 -0.95
CA ARG A 573 33.21 12.18 -0.52
C ARG A 573 34.01 11.04 0.12
N LEU A 574 33.33 10.22 0.96
CA LEU A 574 33.98 9.15 1.72
C LEU A 574 34.20 7.86 0.94
N TYR A 575 33.32 7.60 -0.05
CA TYR A 575 33.26 6.38 -0.86
C TYR A 575 33.37 6.69 -2.36
N ALA A 576 34.17 7.68 -2.74
CA ALA A 576 34.27 8.17 -4.12
C ALA A 576 34.60 7.07 -5.15
N GLU A 577 35.36 6.04 -4.75
CA GLU A 577 35.77 4.94 -5.63
C GLU A 577 34.63 3.95 -5.91
N ASP A 578 33.72 3.75 -4.96
CA ASP A 578 32.57 2.83 -5.11
C ASP A 578 31.38 3.24 -4.27
N ILE A 579 30.63 4.23 -4.77
CA ILE A 579 29.39 4.73 -4.15
C ILE A 579 28.25 3.71 -4.21
N GLY A 580 28.33 2.71 -5.09
CA GLY A 580 27.38 1.61 -5.22
C GLY A 580 27.65 0.45 -4.25
N SER A 581 28.72 0.50 -3.46
CA SER A 581 29.03 -0.55 -2.47
C SER A 581 28.02 -0.57 -1.33
N ARG A 582 27.78 -1.75 -0.78
CA ARG A 582 26.93 -1.90 0.42
C ARG A 582 27.41 -1.04 1.59
N LYS A 583 28.73 -0.85 1.75
CA LYS A 583 29.32 0.01 2.79
C LYS A 583 28.89 1.48 2.60
N ALA A 584 28.94 2.00 1.37
CA ALA A 584 28.49 3.35 1.04
C ALA A 584 26.99 3.52 1.29
N ILE A 585 26.19 2.54 0.88
CA ILE A 585 24.76 2.51 1.08
C ILE A 585 24.41 2.50 2.57
N HIS A 586 25.05 1.63 3.34
CA HIS A 586 24.87 1.56 4.80
C HIS A 586 25.22 2.90 5.48
N ALA A 587 26.37 3.48 5.15
CA ALA A 587 26.78 4.77 5.68
C ALA A 587 25.77 5.89 5.35
N TYR A 588 25.20 5.87 4.15
CA TYR A 588 24.16 6.83 3.74
C TYR A 588 22.92 6.74 4.63
N PHE A 589 22.38 5.53 4.81
CA PHE A 589 21.15 5.35 5.59
C PHE A 589 21.38 5.64 7.08
N CYS A 590 22.52 5.28 7.65
CA CYS A 590 22.88 5.63 9.03
C CYS A 590 22.87 7.15 9.22
N ASP A 591 23.57 7.89 8.36
CA ASP A 591 23.64 9.35 8.43
C ASP A 591 22.27 10.01 8.20
N LEU A 592 21.48 9.48 7.25
CA LEU A 592 20.15 9.97 6.96
C LEU A 592 19.17 9.76 8.13
N LEU A 593 19.19 8.57 8.74
CA LEU A 593 18.36 8.26 9.91
C LEU A 593 18.71 9.14 11.10
N PHE A 594 20.00 9.36 11.34
CA PHE A 594 20.48 10.26 12.38
C PHE A 594 19.97 11.68 12.17
N LYS A 595 20.16 12.27 10.97
CA LYS A 595 19.73 13.62 10.64
C LYS A 595 18.21 13.80 10.71
N ARG A 596 17.45 12.83 10.25
CA ARG A 596 15.97 12.90 10.28
C ARG A 596 15.42 12.59 11.67
N GLY A 597 16.04 11.70 12.43
CA GLY A 597 15.67 11.38 13.80
C GLY A 597 15.85 12.58 14.75
N GLU A 598 16.93 13.33 14.64
CA GLU A 598 17.16 14.55 15.42
C GLU A 598 16.12 15.65 15.11
N ASN A 599 15.78 15.86 13.84
CA ASN A 599 14.81 16.88 13.44
C ASN A 599 13.37 16.53 13.89
N GLN A 600 13.02 15.26 13.97
CA GLN A 600 11.69 14.84 14.44
C GLN A 600 11.53 14.97 15.96
N GLN A 601 12.59 14.73 16.74
CA GLN A 601 12.54 14.93 18.19
C GLN A 601 12.39 16.40 18.59
N ARG A 602 12.82 17.34 17.73
CA ARG A 602 12.75 18.78 18.00
C ARG A 602 11.46 19.47 17.58
N SER A 603 10.66 18.89 16.68
CA SER A 603 9.59 19.62 15.99
C SER A 603 8.16 19.09 16.18
N ARG A 604 7.90 18.04 16.96
CA ARG A 604 6.54 17.55 17.19
C ARG A 604 6.16 17.53 18.67
N PRO A 605 4.96 18.05 19.02
CA PRO A 605 4.36 17.73 20.32
C PRO A 605 4.03 16.22 20.35
N VAL A 606 4.09 15.63 21.56
CA VAL A 606 3.88 14.24 21.92
C VAL A 606 2.42 13.81 21.61
N SER A 607 2.07 13.60 20.37
CA SER A 607 0.76 13.09 19.96
C SER A 607 0.84 12.26 18.68
N SER A 608 2.04 11.81 18.31
CA SER A 608 2.19 10.96 17.13
C SER A 608 1.97 9.49 17.52
N GLU A 609 1.53 8.66 16.58
CA GLU A 609 1.42 7.22 16.76
C GLU A 609 2.72 6.53 17.17
N ASN A 610 3.86 7.15 16.92
CA ASN A 610 5.12 6.71 17.52
C ASN A 610 5.02 6.70 19.06
N ASP A 611 4.23 7.59 19.65
CA ASP A 611 4.01 7.62 21.09
C ASP A 611 2.95 6.59 21.53
N LEU A 612 1.96 6.28 20.68
CA LEU A 612 1.01 5.18 20.90
C LEU A 612 1.70 3.81 20.77
N LEU A 613 2.74 3.72 19.96
CA LEU A 613 3.54 2.51 19.79
C LEU A 613 4.75 2.46 20.74
N ASP A 614 5.23 3.61 21.22
CA ASP A 614 6.30 3.73 22.19
C ASP A 614 5.72 3.70 23.62
N THR A 615 5.28 2.52 24.03
CA THR A 615 4.62 2.23 25.31
C THR A 615 5.46 2.51 26.55
N SER A 616 6.72 2.90 26.40
CA SER A 616 7.60 3.26 27.52
C SER A 616 7.29 4.64 28.10
N LYS A 617 6.58 5.48 27.36
CA LYS A 617 6.20 6.82 27.82
C LYS A 617 4.72 6.81 28.22
N THR A 618 4.47 6.76 29.50
CA THR A 618 3.25 7.00 30.24
C THR A 618 2.22 7.88 29.51
N LEU A 619 1.53 7.26 28.56
CA LEU A 619 0.25 7.76 28.11
C LEU A 619 -0.74 7.53 29.24
N SER A 620 -1.59 8.49 29.52
CA SER A 620 -2.71 8.30 30.43
C SER A 620 -3.48 7.05 30.01
N SER A 621 -4.11 6.35 30.94
CA SER A 621 -4.95 5.17 30.63
C SER A 621 -5.99 5.44 29.53
N GLU A 622 -6.28 6.68 29.25
CA GLU A 622 -7.25 7.21 28.31
C GLU A 622 -6.78 7.19 26.86
N ALA A 623 -5.47 7.37 26.61
CA ALA A 623 -4.89 7.35 25.26
C ALA A 623 -4.47 5.93 24.78
N ARG A 624 -4.69 4.89 25.58
CA ARG A 624 -4.21 3.54 25.27
C ARG A 624 -4.83 2.92 24.02
N PHE A 625 -6.06 3.27 23.67
CA PHE A 625 -6.75 2.73 22.49
C PHE A 625 -7.49 3.86 21.77
N ALA A 626 -6.72 4.63 21.01
CA ALA A 626 -7.20 5.75 20.18
C ALA A 626 -7.25 5.32 18.72
N PHE A 627 -8.17 4.43 18.37
CA PHE A 627 -8.24 3.83 17.02
C PHE A 627 -8.62 4.82 15.92
N ARG A 628 -9.54 5.76 16.20
CA ARG A 628 -9.93 6.81 15.25
C ARG A 628 -8.85 7.83 15.05
N GLU A 629 -8.34 8.38 16.16
CA GLU A 629 -7.26 9.34 16.14
C GLU A 629 -6.05 8.78 15.41
N THR A 630 -5.70 7.52 15.71
CA THR A 630 -4.65 6.78 15.01
C THR A 630 -4.89 6.73 13.50
N ALA A 631 -6.10 6.37 13.06
CA ALA A 631 -6.44 6.25 11.64
C ALA A 631 -6.44 7.60 10.90
N GLU A 632 -6.67 8.71 11.60
CA GLU A 632 -6.63 10.05 11.04
C GLU A 632 -5.20 10.55 10.86
N HIS A 633 -4.30 10.20 11.78
CA HIS A 633 -2.91 10.64 11.78
C HIS A 633 -1.96 9.72 11.01
N PHE A 634 -2.25 8.42 10.92
CA PHE A 634 -1.45 7.49 10.15
C PHE A 634 -1.73 7.63 8.66
N ARG A 635 -1.00 8.53 8.02
CA ARG A 635 -1.06 8.75 6.59
C ARG A 635 0.31 8.49 5.98
N PHE A 636 0.35 7.51 5.11
CA PHE A 636 1.58 7.10 4.42
C PHE A 636 2.05 8.18 3.43
N ILE A 637 1.11 8.86 2.80
CA ILE A 637 1.35 10.01 1.93
C ILE A 637 0.76 11.24 2.62
N ASP A 638 1.64 12.06 3.19
CA ASP A 638 1.29 13.33 3.85
C ASP A 638 1.54 14.50 2.89
N THR A 639 0.80 14.51 1.77
CA THR A 639 0.86 15.62 0.81
C THR A 639 -0.51 16.24 0.65
N ASP A 640 -0.56 17.56 0.81
CA ASP A 640 -1.78 18.34 0.55
C ASP A 640 -1.94 18.55 -0.96
N THR A 641 -2.44 17.50 -1.62
CA THR A 641 -2.70 17.50 -3.07
C THR A 641 -4.18 17.40 -3.38
N VAL A 642 -4.56 17.95 -4.52
CA VAL A 642 -5.92 17.88 -5.08
C VAL A 642 -5.83 17.28 -6.47
N THR A 643 -6.74 16.37 -6.80
CA THR A 643 -6.81 15.76 -8.13
C THR A 643 -7.58 16.65 -9.10
N VAL A 644 -6.97 16.92 -10.25
CA VAL A 644 -7.62 17.57 -11.39
C VAL A 644 -7.84 16.54 -12.48
N TYR A 645 -9.09 16.29 -12.85
CA TYR A 645 -9.45 15.37 -13.93
C TYR A 645 -9.36 16.06 -15.28
N ILE A 646 -8.66 15.42 -16.21
CA ILE A 646 -8.42 15.93 -17.56
C ILE A 646 -9.53 15.42 -18.48
N PRO A 647 -10.37 16.29 -19.06
CA PRO A 647 -11.38 15.90 -20.03
C PRO A 647 -10.76 15.34 -21.32
N THR A 648 -11.29 14.22 -21.78
CA THR A 648 -11.00 13.62 -23.08
C THR A 648 -12.32 13.28 -23.77
N PRO A 649 -12.34 13.02 -25.09
CA PRO A 649 -13.57 12.60 -25.77
C PRO A 649 -14.20 11.34 -25.13
N GLU A 650 -13.35 10.41 -24.62
CA GLU A 650 -13.77 9.12 -24.09
C GLU A 650 -14.40 9.24 -22.69
N ASN A 651 -14.03 10.26 -21.89
CA ASN A 651 -14.51 10.44 -20.52
C ASN A 651 -15.49 11.62 -20.36
N SER A 652 -15.98 12.19 -21.47
CA SER A 652 -16.83 13.40 -21.45
C SER A 652 -18.10 13.26 -20.63
N GLU A 653 -18.75 12.09 -20.67
CA GLU A 653 -19.97 11.79 -19.89
C GLU A 653 -19.64 11.68 -18.39
N ASP A 654 -18.54 11.04 -18.03
CA ASP A 654 -18.08 10.93 -16.65
C ASP A 654 -17.71 12.29 -16.04
N ILE A 655 -17.02 13.13 -16.81
CA ILE A 655 -16.71 14.51 -16.41
C ILE A 655 -18.00 15.32 -16.22
N LYS A 656 -18.99 15.14 -17.08
CA LYS A 656 -20.30 15.78 -16.93
C LYS A 656 -21.01 15.28 -15.66
N ALA A 657 -21.08 13.97 -15.45
CA ALA A 657 -21.67 13.38 -14.25
C ALA A 657 -21.02 13.91 -12.96
N LEU A 658 -19.67 14.04 -12.97
CA LEU A 658 -18.91 14.62 -11.86
C LEU A 658 -19.30 16.09 -11.61
N ARG A 659 -19.45 16.89 -12.66
CA ARG A 659 -19.86 18.31 -12.55
C ARG A 659 -21.31 18.47 -12.11
N ASP A 660 -22.17 17.54 -12.49
CA ASP A 660 -23.61 17.54 -12.13
C ASP A 660 -23.85 17.00 -10.69
N GLY A 661 -22.80 16.62 -9.96
CA GLY A 661 -22.91 16.17 -8.57
C GLY A 661 -23.26 14.68 -8.42
N HIS A 662 -23.18 13.89 -9.46
CA HIS A 662 -23.42 12.45 -9.43
C HIS A 662 -22.15 11.71 -9.00
N TYR A 663 -21.92 11.61 -7.69
CA TYR A 663 -20.70 10.99 -7.15
C TYR A 663 -20.93 9.52 -6.85
N SER A 664 -20.12 8.65 -7.45
CA SER A 664 -20.06 7.22 -7.12
C SER A 664 -18.61 6.73 -7.06
N ARG A 665 -18.38 5.62 -6.39
CA ARG A 665 -17.05 5.01 -6.36
C ARG A 665 -16.61 4.57 -7.76
N GLU A 666 -17.55 4.10 -8.56
CA GLU A 666 -17.34 3.68 -9.95
C GLU A 666 -16.88 4.85 -10.81
N LEU A 667 -17.55 6.00 -10.69
CA LEU A 667 -17.19 7.23 -11.42
C LEU A 667 -15.74 7.64 -11.13
N PHE A 668 -15.37 7.73 -9.84
CA PHE A 668 -14.00 8.10 -9.46
C PHE A 668 -12.97 7.07 -9.91
N ARG A 669 -13.34 5.81 -10.01
CA ARG A 669 -12.47 4.75 -10.49
C ARG A 669 -12.22 4.89 -12.00
N ARG A 670 -13.26 5.09 -12.83
CA ARG A 670 -13.12 5.34 -14.26
C ARG A 670 -12.28 6.59 -14.56
N LEU A 671 -12.50 7.65 -13.80
CA LEU A 671 -11.75 8.89 -13.92
C LEU A 671 -10.31 8.80 -13.37
N GLY A 672 -9.98 7.80 -12.57
CA GLY A 672 -8.71 7.71 -11.84
C GLY A 672 -7.47 7.80 -12.73
N ARG A 673 -7.52 7.19 -13.93
CA ARG A 673 -6.41 7.23 -14.89
C ARG A 673 -6.26 8.57 -15.63
N CYS A 674 -7.32 9.38 -15.66
CA CYS A 674 -7.33 10.72 -16.27
C CYS A 674 -6.99 11.82 -15.24
N GLY A 675 -6.82 11.47 -13.98
CA GLY A 675 -6.50 12.39 -12.89
C GLY A 675 -5.03 12.77 -12.83
N VAL A 676 -4.77 14.04 -12.54
CA VAL A 676 -3.45 14.60 -12.23
C VAL A 676 -3.49 15.20 -10.84
N SER A 677 -2.66 14.71 -9.93
CA SER A 677 -2.57 15.25 -8.56
C SER A 677 -1.57 16.40 -8.52
N ILE A 678 -2.01 17.56 -8.06
CA ILE A 678 -1.20 18.77 -7.90
C ILE A 678 -1.30 19.31 -6.48
N TYR A 679 -0.32 20.08 -6.03
CA TYR A 679 -0.38 20.70 -4.71
C TYR A 679 -1.58 21.66 -4.58
N ARG A 680 -2.18 21.74 -3.42
CA ARG A 680 -3.35 22.62 -3.16
C ARG A 680 -3.09 24.07 -3.58
N ARG A 681 -1.87 24.58 -3.37
CA ARG A 681 -1.48 25.93 -3.81
C ARG A 681 -1.54 26.07 -5.34
N GLU A 682 -1.05 25.07 -6.09
CA GLU A 682 -1.11 25.05 -7.55
C GLU A 682 -2.56 24.95 -8.04
N TYR A 683 -3.35 24.13 -7.36
CA TYR A 683 -4.78 23.98 -7.63
C TYR A 683 -5.54 25.30 -7.44
N GLN A 684 -5.34 26.00 -6.33
CA GLN A 684 -5.96 27.29 -6.06
C GLN A 684 -5.56 28.35 -7.09
N ALA A 685 -4.30 28.36 -7.54
CA ALA A 685 -3.85 29.26 -8.57
C ALA A 685 -4.56 28.99 -9.91
N LEU A 686 -4.74 27.72 -10.29
CA LEU A 686 -5.48 27.33 -11.50
C LEU A 686 -6.97 27.67 -11.41
N CYS A 687 -7.61 27.48 -10.28
CA CYS A 687 -8.99 27.92 -10.04
C CYS A 687 -9.13 29.44 -10.16
N GLY A 688 -8.16 30.21 -9.61
CA GLY A 688 -8.16 31.66 -9.65
C GLY A 688 -8.10 32.27 -11.05
N ILE A 689 -7.53 31.57 -12.02
CA ILE A 689 -7.49 31.99 -13.44
C ILE A 689 -8.58 31.33 -14.30
N GLY A 690 -9.50 30.56 -13.69
CA GLY A 690 -10.55 29.83 -14.42
C GLY A 690 -10.07 28.61 -15.21
N GLY A 691 -8.81 28.19 -15.04
CA GLY A 691 -8.24 27.02 -15.70
C GLY A 691 -8.78 25.69 -15.19
N VAL A 692 -9.28 25.67 -13.94
CA VAL A 692 -9.88 24.49 -13.29
C VAL A 692 -11.21 24.90 -12.66
N THR A 693 -12.25 24.10 -12.87
CA THR A 693 -13.52 24.19 -12.14
C THR A 693 -13.44 23.34 -10.90
N GLU A 694 -13.61 23.96 -9.73
CA GLU A 694 -13.63 23.27 -8.45
C GLU A 694 -14.94 22.49 -8.24
N ILE A 695 -14.82 21.29 -7.68
CA ILE A 695 -15.95 20.45 -7.27
C ILE A 695 -15.79 20.23 -5.75
N THR A 696 -16.38 21.16 -4.99
CA THR A 696 -16.16 21.30 -3.54
C THR A 696 -16.56 20.04 -2.77
N ASP A 697 -17.74 19.47 -3.09
CA ASP A 697 -18.28 18.30 -2.38
C ASP A 697 -17.45 17.04 -2.59
N ALA A 698 -16.73 16.95 -3.73
CA ALA A 698 -15.87 15.82 -4.05
C ALA A 698 -14.38 16.09 -3.77
N HIS A 699 -14.02 17.28 -3.29
CA HIS A 699 -12.64 17.71 -3.02
C HIS A 699 -11.68 17.49 -4.19
N CYS A 700 -12.13 17.79 -5.42
CA CYS A 700 -11.38 17.62 -6.65
C CYS A 700 -11.70 18.77 -7.62
N GLY A 701 -11.12 18.74 -8.83
CA GLY A 701 -11.45 19.67 -9.90
C GLY A 701 -11.46 19.02 -11.26
N THR A 702 -12.05 19.70 -12.23
CA THR A 702 -11.98 19.34 -13.65
C THR A 702 -11.29 20.45 -14.43
N LEU A 703 -10.41 20.09 -15.36
CA LEU A 703 -9.76 21.04 -16.23
C LEU A 703 -10.81 21.74 -17.09
N SER A 704 -10.81 23.09 -17.13
CA SER A 704 -11.73 23.91 -17.90
C SER A 704 -11.06 24.48 -19.15
N ASP A 705 -9.79 24.90 -19.01
CA ASP A 705 -8.99 25.35 -20.15
C ASP A 705 -8.06 24.21 -20.62
N ILE A 706 -8.46 23.54 -21.70
CA ILE A 706 -7.71 22.41 -22.26
C ILE A 706 -6.30 22.79 -22.74
N ASN A 707 -6.03 24.06 -23.04
CA ASN A 707 -4.69 24.51 -23.45
C ASN A 707 -3.67 24.42 -22.32
N LEU A 708 -4.12 24.26 -21.07
CA LEU A 708 -3.24 24.04 -19.93
C LEU A 708 -2.74 22.59 -19.82
N TYR A 709 -3.19 21.69 -20.69
CA TYR A 709 -2.74 20.31 -20.70
C TYR A 709 -2.27 19.88 -22.10
N THR A 710 -1.12 19.22 -22.15
CA THR A 710 -0.66 18.54 -23.38
C THR A 710 -0.24 17.12 -23.06
N PRO A 711 -0.49 16.14 -23.95
CA PRO A 711 -0.07 14.75 -23.73
C PRO A 711 1.44 14.60 -23.52
N GLU A 712 2.25 15.49 -24.11
CA GLU A 712 3.71 15.44 -24.06
C GLU A 712 4.28 15.98 -22.75
N CYS A 713 3.67 17.04 -22.16
CA CYS A 713 4.21 17.73 -20.99
C CYS A 713 3.30 17.63 -19.74
N GLY A 714 2.05 17.20 -19.93
CA GLY A 714 1.06 17.18 -18.86
C GLY A 714 0.52 18.56 -18.49
N LEU A 715 -0.02 18.70 -17.29
CA LEU A 715 -0.69 19.90 -16.80
C LEU A 715 0.30 21.03 -16.50
N GLN A 716 0.01 22.22 -17.02
CA GLN A 716 0.78 23.43 -16.75
C GLN A 716 0.31 24.07 -15.44
N VAL A 717 1.13 23.96 -14.40
CA VAL A 717 0.81 24.50 -13.06
C VAL A 717 1.41 25.88 -12.77
N SER A 718 2.38 26.35 -13.57
CA SER A 718 2.95 27.69 -13.45
C SER A 718 2.27 28.64 -14.43
N CYS A 719 1.38 29.48 -13.92
CA CYS A 719 0.75 30.53 -14.72
C CYS A 719 1.71 31.73 -14.85
N THR A 720 2.16 32.00 -16.06
CA THR A 720 2.98 33.18 -16.40
C THR A 720 2.17 34.44 -16.65
N SER A 721 0.94 34.55 -16.18
CA SER A 721 0.13 35.76 -16.31
C SER A 721 0.20 36.63 -15.04
N GLY A 722 1.09 37.60 -15.02
CA GLY A 722 0.92 38.94 -14.44
C GLY A 722 0.74 39.09 -12.93
N LEU A 723 0.63 38.04 -12.15
CA LEU A 723 0.61 38.10 -10.71
C LEU A 723 1.99 37.70 -10.18
N ALA A 724 2.80 38.72 -9.89
CA ALA A 724 3.94 38.57 -9.01
C ALA A 724 3.45 37.96 -7.69
N LEU A 725 3.61 36.65 -7.53
CA LEU A 725 3.40 35.99 -6.27
C LEU A 725 4.53 36.42 -5.33
N PHE A 726 4.27 37.45 -4.58
CA PHE A 726 5.12 37.86 -3.47
C PHE A 726 5.25 36.74 -2.45
N SER A 727 6.53 36.36 -2.24
CA SER A 727 7.21 35.61 -1.17
C SER A 727 6.45 34.51 -0.48
#